data_026e3119836ab4ff103205787e8e445e
#
_entry.id   026e3119836ab4ff103205787e8e445e
#
_cell.length_a   1.000
_cell.length_b   1.000
_cell.length_c   1.000
_cell.angle_alpha   90.00
_cell.angle_beta   90.00
_cell.angle_gamma   90.00
#
_symmetry.space_group_name_H-M   'P 1'
#
loop_
_entity.id
_entity.type
_entity.pdbx_description
1 polymer ?
#
loop_
_entity_poly.entity_id
_entity_poly.type
_entity_poly.pdbx_seq_one_letter_code
_entity_poly.pdbx_strand_id
1 'polypeptide(L)'
;MLPQQIIAITPPTLGDAGEALRITHLLRLGIGRVHIRKPDATVEELEALIRSIPRELRSRCVLSHHIALVRHWGLGGVHLSVADWSTLRKRPTDALHPEQIVGVSCHSVEEQERLPFRPDYAYVSPVAASISKPGYGAESPWTPELRRAVTARFPFPLIALGGVGEANAQGFIEEGFAGVALLGYFASQELHQLTERVQKLCAPKLLLCGGIDPTAEAGLTADMQHATRLGVHAYSIVTALTCQDAVAFTRLTAVADTDLIEAVRALRRQSPPQVAKIGLIASLHQLRLLVREIRALFPACRIVWDPILRTSSGADLLSDASRESLLEVAELVDVILPNHYESRQLFGESIPHEWVERTHTAVIAKSASSTEEEVTDRAYLADGRLIESTAPRLGEDRHGTGCLYATTLCAALARGEDYQEALHAAQHATMHYRLGRGQGAPVRRLPLGRRMFVTHATTTAEILEQTDLVLRLGLADIVELRMKDTPWETFLHTARETLALCHAYSVPLLINDRVDIALLTGADGVHLGQRDISPAEARRLLGDYALIGLTCNSAEDLTTARTLPIDYVGIGPFRFTSTKKKLAPILGLEGYRALQLHAFPLPAYAIGSVSPEDIPDLYALGLYGVAMSSSLIHAARLAADDRP
;
A
#
# COMPACT_ATOMS: atom_id res chain seq x y z
N MET A 1 7.18 -9.31 -3.01
CA MET A 1 7.99 -9.47 -1.77
C MET A 1 7.29 -8.74 -0.64
N LEU A 2 7.27 -9.31 0.57
CA LEU A 2 6.67 -8.69 1.74
C LEU A 2 7.65 -7.67 2.36
N PRO A 3 7.16 -6.54 2.90
CA PRO A 3 8.02 -5.54 3.53
C PRO A 3 8.92 -6.12 4.63
N GLN A 4 8.43 -7.11 5.39
CA GLN A 4 9.19 -7.77 6.46
C GLN A 4 10.42 -8.55 5.98
N GLN A 5 10.48 -8.89 4.69
CA GLN A 5 11.63 -9.56 4.08
C GLN A 5 12.75 -8.58 3.66
N ILE A 6 12.53 -7.28 3.85
CA ILE A 6 13.47 -6.24 3.47
C ILE A 6 14.27 -5.79 4.69
N ILE A 7 15.59 -5.70 4.51
CA ILE A 7 16.50 -5.06 5.46
C ILE A 7 17.09 -3.83 4.77
N ALA A 8 16.86 -2.66 5.34
CA ALA A 8 17.52 -1.44 4.90
C ALA A 8 18.84 -1.27 5.67
N ILE A 9 19.94 -0.99 4.97
CA ILE A 9 21.23 -0.70 5.59
C ILE A 9 21.51 0.79 5.43
N THR A 10 21.80 1.49 6.53
CA THR A 10 22.13 2.91 6.48
C THR A 10 23.46 3.17 5.77
N PRO A 11 23.65 4.34 5.14
CA PRO A 11 24.96 4.75 4.62
C PRO A 11 26.04 4.68 5.71
N PRO A 12 27.30 4.41 5.35
CA PRO A 12 28.40 4.25 6.33
C PRO A 12 28.77 5.54 7.06
N THR A 13 28.57 6.70 6.40
CA THR A 13 28.77 8.01 7.03
C THR A 13 27.62 8.38 7.94
N LEU A 14 27.91 9.11 9.00
CA LEU A 14 26.86 9.68 9.86
C LEU A 14 26.01 10.64 9.01
N GLY A 15 24.70 10.52 9.10
CA GLY A 15 23.76 11.36 8.37
C GLY A 15 23.54 12.71 9.04
N ASP A 16 22.67 13.51 8.43
CA ASP A 16 22.16 14.77 8.98
C ASP A 16 21.15 14.51 10.12
N ALA A 17 20.62 15.59 10.69
CA ALA A 17 19.59 15.52 11.76
C ALA A 17 18.32 14.75 11.34
N GLY A 18 18.04 14.58 10.05
CA GLY A 18 16.90 13.83 9.53
C GLY A 18 17.11 12.30 9.45
N GLU A 19 18.31 11.78 9.75
CA GLU A 19 18.57 10.34 9.58
C GLU A 19 17.69 9.47 10.48
N ALA A 20 17.50 9.86 11.73
CA ALA A 20 16.59 9.15 12.66
C ALA A 20 15.15 9.12 12.15
N LEU A 21 14.70 10.22 11.53
CA LEU A 21 13.37 10.31 10.91
C LEU A 21 13.26 9.36 9.71
N ARG A 22 14.27 9.27 8.86
CA ARG A 22 14.30 8.33 7.72
C ARG A 22 14.29 6.86 8.18
N ILE A 23 15.06 6.52 9.21
CA ILE A 23 15.04 5.18 9.83
C ILE A 23 13.64 4.87 10.37
N THR A 24 13.06 5.80 11.11
CA THR A 24 11.71 5.69 11.67
C THR A 24 10.68 5.49 10.55
N HIS A 25 10.76 6.28 9.51
CA HIS A 25 9.87 6.22 8.35
C HIS A 25 9.93 4.85 7.65
N LEU A 26 11.13 4.35 7.34
CA LEU A 26 11.29 3.01 6.74
C LEU A 26 10.70 1.90 7.61
N LEU A 27 10.90 1.94 8.92
CA LEU A 27 10.34 0.97 9.85
C LEU A 27 8.82 1.03 9.92
N ARG A 28 8.22 2.23 9.84
CA ARG A 28 6.76 2.42 9.79
C ARG A 28 6.14 1.97 8.47
N LEU A 29 6.87 2.07 7.36
CA LEU A 29 6.48 1.46 6.08
C LEU A 29 6.50 -0.08 6.11
N GLY A 30 6.84 -0.69 7.23
CA GLY A 30 6.77 -2.13 7.44
C GLY A 30 8.05 -2.89 7.07
N ILE A 31 9.14 -2.21 6.68
CA ILE A 31 10.43 -2.88 6.42
C ILE A 31 10.84 -3.70 7.64
N GLY A 32 11.27 -4.94 7.44
CA GLY A 32 11.55 -5.89 8.51
C GLY A 32 12.54 -5.36 9.53
N ARG A 33 13.68 -4.83 9.08
CA ARG A 33 14.74 -4.31 9.95
C ARG A 33 15.49 -3.16 9.28
N VAL A 34 16.09 -2.30 10.10
CA VAL A 34 17.11 -1.34 9.66
C VAL A 34 18.43 -1.66 10.31
N HIS A 35 19.48 -1.84 9.51
CA HIS A 35 20.85 -2.00 9.99
C HIS A 35 21.53 -0.63 10.03
N ILE A 36 21.85 -0.18 11.25
CA ILE A 36 22.62 1.03 11.51
C ILE A 36 24.09 0.68 11.35
N ARG A 37 24.67 1.06 10.19
CA ARG A 37 26.07 0.80 9.86
C ARG A 37 26.84 2.10 9.82
N LYS A 38 27.60 2.39 10.88
CA LYS A 38 28.37 3.63 11.06
C LYS A 38 29.78 3.29 11.56
N PRO A 39 30.67 2.78 10.68
CA PRO A 39 31.99 2.28 11.10
C PRO A 39 32.88 3.35 11.75
N ASP A 40 32.71 4.62 11.36
CA ASP A 40 33.58 5.72 11.78
C ASP A 40 32.90 6.62 12.84
N ALA A 41 31.68 6.31 13.29
CA ALA A 41 30.96 7.10 14.29
C ALA A 41 31.44 6.79 15.71
N THR A 42 31.50 7.81 16.55
CA THR A 42 31.78 7.64 17.99
C THR A 42 30.59 7.02 18.70
N VAL A 43 30.82 6.52 19.91
CA VAL A 43 29.74 5.95 20.74
C VAL A 43 28.67 7.00 21.04
N GLU A 44 29.09 8.22 21.35
CA GLU A 44 28.20 9.36 21.67
C GLU A 44 27.31 9.73 20.47
N GLU A 45 27.85 9.74 19.26
CA GLU A 45 27.09 10.00 18.03
C GLU A 45 26.07 8.90 17.73
N LEU A 46 26.45 7.63 17.95
CA LEU A 46 25.54 6.49 17.81
C LEU A 46 24.43 6.56 18.84
N GLU A 47 24.72 6.88 20.09
CA GLU A 47 23.73 7.04 21.14
C GLU A 47 22.75 8.19 20.85
N ALA A 48 23.25 9.32 20.33
CA ALA A 48 22.39 10.43 19.92
C ALA A 48 21.44 10.02 18.79
N LEU A 49 21.92 9.30 17.77
CA LEU A 49 21.09 8.78 16.69
C LEU A 49 20.04 7.78 17.23
N ILE A 50 20.46 6.80 18.05
CA ILE A 50 19.56 5.78 18.60
C ILE A 50 18.51 6.40 19.52
N ARG A 51 18.87 7.39 20.33
CA ARG A 51 17.94 8.12 21.20
C ARG A 51 16.84 8.80 20.44
N SER A 52 17.13 9.31 19.23
CA SER A 52 16.17 9.97 18.35
C SER A 52 15.21 8.99 17.65
N ILE A 53 15.49 7.68 17.66
CA ILE A 53 14.58 6.66 17.12
C ILE A 53 13.54 6.30 18.21
N PRO A 54 12.23 6.24 17.88
CA PRO A 54 11.18 5.83 18.81
C PRO A 54 11.47 4.49 19.49
N ARG A 55 11.27 4.42 20.82
CA ARG A 55 11.62 3.25 21.65
C ARG A 55 10.98 1.95 21.13
N GLU A 56 9.71 2.03 20.72
CA GLU A 56 8.93 0.90 20.20
C GLU A 56 9.47 0.32 18.88
N LEU A 57 10.28 1.07 18.14
CA LEU A 57 10.89 0.64 16.87
C LEU A 57 12.33 0.13 17.04
N ARG A 58 12.99 0.40 18.17
CA ARG A 58 14.39 0.04 18.38
C ARG A 58 14.65 -1.46 18.31
N SER A 59 13.69 -2.30 18.71
CA SER A 59 13.78 -3.76 18.57
C SER A 59 13.87 -4.24 17.11
N ARG A 60 13.61 -3.36 16.15
CA ARG A 60 13.77 -3.63 14.71
C ARG A 60 15.03 -2.98 14.12
N CYS A 61 15.85 -2.32 14.94
CA CYS A 61 17.16 -1.79 14.56
C CYS A 61 18.26 -2.79 14.94
N VAL A 62 19.19 -3.04 14.03
CA VAL A 62 20.37 -3.89 14.25
C VAL A 62 21.61 -3.01 14.11
N LEU A 63 22.53 -3.08 15.05
CA LEU A 63 23.74 -2.29 15.02
C LEU A 63 24.92 -3.10 14.47
N SER A 64 25.70 -2.53 13.57
CA SER A 64 26.98 -3.11 13.16
C SER A 64 28.03 -2.70 14.19
N HIS A 65 28.71 -3.69 14.80
CA HIS A 65 29.66 -3.49 15.90
C HIS A 65 28.99 -2.99 17.21
N HIS A 66 29.74 -2.53 18.19
CA HIS A 66 29.30 -1.93 19.47
C HIS A 66 28.23 -2.73 20.23
N ILE A 67 28.47 -4.02 20.49
CA ILE A 67 27.53 -4.97 21.12
C ILE A 67 26.93 -4.41 22.42
N ALA A 68 27.72 -3.67 23.22
CA ALA A 68 27.27 -3.12 24.50
C ALA A 68 26.08 -2.15 24.33
N LEU A 69 26.05 -1.35 23.26
CA LEU A 69 24.94 -0.43 22.97
C LEU A 69 23.65 -1.17 22.62
N VAL A 70 23.76 -2.36 22.02
CA VAL A 70 22.60 -3.16 21.62
C VAL A 70 21.74 -3.50 22.82
N ARG A 71 22.35 -3.97 23.91
CA ARG A 71 21.66 -4.31 25.16
C ARG A 71 21.14 -3.06 25.86
N HIS A 72 21.98 -2.03 25.99
CA HIS A 72 21.66 -0.80 26.70
C HIS A 72 20.44 -0.08 26.11
N TRP A 73 20.35 0.03 24.80
CA TRP A 73 19.28 0.76 24.12
C TRP A 73 18.10 -0.13 23.69
N GLY A 74 18.11 -1.42 24.00
CA GLY A 74 17.04 -2.35 23.61
C GLY A 74 16.92 -2.52 22.09
N LEU A 75 18.05 -2.50 21.36
CA LEU A 75 18.06 -2.76 19.93
C LEU A 75 17.76 -4.22 19.63
N GLY A 76 17.33 -4.51 18.38
CA GLY A 76 16.96 -5.87 17.96
C GLY A 76 18.12 -6.85 17.90
N GLY A 77 19.35 -6.37 17.76
CA GLY A 77 20.52 -7.23 17.71
C GLY A 77 21.77 -6.58 17.14
N VAL A 78 22.78 -7.42 16.91
CA VAL A 78 24.08 -7.02 16.33
C VAL A 78 24.32 -7.77 15.01
N HIS A 79 25.00 -7.09 14.09
CA HIS A 79 25.52 -7.70 12.86
C HIS A 79 27.04 -7.66 12.86
N LEU A 80 27.68 -8.81 12.69
CA LEU A 80 29.12 -9.00 12.78
C LEU A 80 29.73 -9.18 11.37
N SER A 81 30.78 -8.43 11.07
CA SER A 81 31.58 -8.65 9.87
C SER A 81 32.40 -9.94 9.99
N VAL A 82 33.01 -10.39 8.87
CA VAL A 82 33.95 -11.52 8.88
C VAL A 82 35.08 -11.30 9.88
N ALA A 83 35.64 -10.09 9.95
CA ALA A 83 36.68 -9.74 10.91
C ALA A 83 36.22 -9.89 12.37
N ASP A 84 34.96 -9.50 12.66
CA ASP A 84 34.44 -9.58 14.03
C ASP A 84 34.19 -11.03 14.47
N TRP A 85 33.41 -11.81 13.68
CA TRP A 85 33.03 -13.14 14.10
C TRP A 85 34.19 -14.15 14.04
N SER A 86 35.18 -13.94 13.18
CA SER A 86 36.36 -14.81 13.07
C SER A 86 37.22 -14.80 14.34
N THR A 87 37.11 -13.76 15.17
CA THR A 87 37.82 -13.67 16.47
C THR A 87 37.05 -14.33 17.60
N LEU A 88 35.76 -14.63 17.41
CA LEU A 88 34.91 -15.24 18.43
C LEU A 88 35.06 -16.76 18.44
N ARG A 89 34.97 -17.35 19.64
CA ARG A 89 34.90 -18.81 19.81
C ARG A 89 33.49 -19.33 20.06
N LYS A 90 32.59 -18.47 20.48
CA LYS A 90 31.17 -18.74 20.74
C LYS A 90 30.31 -17.51 20.48
N ARG A 91 29.00 -17.73 20.41
CA ARG A 91 28.03 -16.62 20.30
C ARG A 91 28.18 -15.66 21.49
N PRO A 92 28.10 -14.34 21.30
CA PRO A 92 28.31 -13.33 22.37
C PRO A 92 27.06 -13.15 23.25
N THR A 93 26.57 -14.27 23.83
CA THR A 93 25.35 -14.30 24.66
C THR A 93 25.45 -13.49 25.96
N ASP A 94 26.66 -13.35 26.51
CA ASP A 94 26.88 -12.66 27.79
C ASP A 94 26.64 -11.13 27.68
N ALA A 95 26.74 -10.60 26.43
CA ALA A 95 26.57 -9.17 26.15
C ALA A 95 25.18 -8.82 25.57
N LEU A 96 24.30 -9.79 25.33
CA LEU A 96 23.01 -9.62 24.70
C LEU A 96 21.87 -10.16 25.56
N HIS A 97 20.64 -9.69 25.34
CA HIS A 97 19.45 -10.35 25.87
C HIS A 97 19.09 -11.57 25.00
N PRO A 98 18.37 -12.57 25.53
CA PRO A 98 18.04 -13.81 24.80
C PRO A 98 17.28 -13.59 23.50
N GLU A 99 16.46 -12.53 23.41
CA GLU A 99 15.66 -12.15 22.24
C GLU A 99 16.44 -11.36 21.19
N GLN A 100 17.65 -10.87 21.53
CA GLN A 100 18.47 -10.10 20.60
C GLN A 100 19.22 -11.00 19.63
N ILE A 101 19.13 -10.68 18.35
CA ILE A 101 19.68 -11.50 17.27
C ILE A 101 21.15 -11.19 16.99
N VAL A 102 21.87 -12.20 16.50
CA VAL A 102 23.23 -12.09 15.98
C VAL A 102 23.24 -12.49 14.52
N GLY A 103 23.46 -11.50 13.66
CA GLY A 103 23.68 -11.72 12.24
C GLY A 103 25.16 -11.69 11.87
N VAL A 104 25.53 -12.31 10.78
CA VAL A 104 26.91 -12.36 10.27
C VAL A 104 26.97 -12.07 8.78
N SER A 105 28.09 -11.52 8.29
CA SER A 105 28.40 -11.46 6.87
C SER A 105 29.22 -12.67 6.46
N CYS A 106 28.91 -13.26 5.27
CA CYS A 106 29.70 -14.30 4.63
C CYS A 106 29.84 -14.00 3.14
N HIS A 107 31.03 -14.17 2.60
CA HIS A 107 31.36 -13.91 1.18
C HIS A 107 31.61 -15.19 0.39
N SER A 108 31.71 -16.33 1.08
CA SER A 108 31.88 -17.64 0.44
C SER A 108 31.20 -18.75 1.27
N VAL A 109 31.09 -19.95 0.66
CA VAL A 109 30.55 -21.13 1.32
C VAL A 109 31.49 -21.59 2.45
N GLU A 110 32.81 -21.49 2.22
CA GLU A 110 33.83 -21.85 3.19
C GLU A 110 33.76 -20.99 4.45
N GLU A 111 33.45 -19.70 4.32
CA GLU A 111 33.21 -18.82 5.47
C GLU A 111 31.98 -19.26 6.25
N GLN A 112 30.90 -19.64 5.58
CA GLN A 112 29.68 -20.16 6.22
C GLN A 112 29.94 -21.46 7.00
N GLU A 113 30.78 -22.36 6.45
CA GLU A 113 31.17 -23.63 7.09
C GLU A 113 32.08 -23.43 8.30
N ARG A 114 32.84 -22.35 8.34
CA ARG A 114 33.79 -22.02 9.43
C ARG A 114 33.19 -21.21 10.57
N LEU A 115 31.89 -20.88 10.51
CA LEU A 115 31.23 -20.11 11.57
C LEU A 115 31.40 -20.78 12.93
N PRO A 116 31.90 -20.08 13.96
CA PRO A 116 32.16 -20.68 15.27
C PRO A 116 30.88 -20.91 16.11
N PHE A 117 29.75 -20.42 15.63
CA PHE A 117 28.43 -20.60 16.23
C PHE A 117 27.33 -20.49 15.16
N ARG A 118 26.12 -20.96 15.48
CA ARG A 118 24.94 -20.79 14.63
C ARG A 118 24.41 -19.34 14.77
N PRO A 119 24.43 -18.52 13.71
CA PRO A 119 23.84 -17.19 13.73
C PRO A 119 22.31 -17.28 13.57
N ASP A 120 21.61 -16.19 13.88
CA ASP A 120 20.18 -16.09 13.62
C ASP A 120 19.89 -15.82 12.14
N TYR A 121 20.83 -15.22 11.41
CA TYR A 121 20.83 -15.07 9.95
C TYR A 121 22.24 -14.77 9.45
N ALA A 122 22.48 -15.01 8.16
CA ALA A 122 23.73 -14.60 7.52
C ALA A 122 23.46 -13.82 6.21
N TYR A 123 24.27 -12.79 5.96
CA TYR A 123 24.35 -12.17 4.64
C TYR A 123 25.19 -13.02 3.71
N VAL A 124 24.68 -13.21 2.49
CA VAL A 124 25.42 -13.74 1.34
C VAL A 124 25.70 -12.56 0.42
N SER A 125 26.98 -12.22 0.21
CA SER A 125 27.37 -11.00 -0.51
C SER A 125 28.69 -11.19 -1.28
N PRO A 126 28.84 -10.58 -2.49
CA PRO A 126 27.79 -9.93 -3.28
C PRO A 126 27.02 -10.96 -4.12
N VAL A 127 25.68 -10.94 -4.11
CA VAL A 127 24.85 -11.86 -4.91
C VAL A 127 24.71 -11.43 -6.38
N ALA A 128 25.00 -10.15 -6.69
CA ALA A 128 25.00 -9.57 -8.02
C ALA A 128 25.95 -8.36 -8.09
N ALA A 129 26.13 -7.78 -9.28
CA ALA A 129 26.94 -6.57 -9.46
C ALA A 129 26.41 -5.41 -8.59
N SER A 130 27.28 -4.79 -7.82
CA SER A 130 26.91 -3.76 -6.84
C SER A 130 26.34 -2.49 -7.48
N ILE A 131 25.20 -2.01 -6.98
CA ILE A 131 24.61 -0.71 -7.37
C ILE A 131 25.42 0.45 -6.79
N SER A 132 25.96 0.29 -5.57
CA SER A 132 26.62 1.37 -4.83
C SER A 132 28.15 1.42 -4.96
N LYS A 133 28.75 0.36 -5.51
CA LYS A 133 30.21 0.25 -5.71
C LYS A 133 30.49 -0.24 -7.13
N PRO A 134 30.75 0.66 -8.11
CA PRO A 134 31.04 0.28 -9.49
C PRO A 134 32.16 -0.76 -9.59
N GLY A 135 31.92 -1.84 -10.34
CA GLY A 135 32.86 -2.94 -10.52
C GLY A 135 32.88 -4.01 -9.41
N TYR A 136 32.30 -3.75 -8.24
CA TYR A 136 32.24 -4.77 -7.17
C TYR A 136 31.10 -5.76 -7.43
N GLY A 137 31.42 -7.04 -7.44
CA GLY A 137 30.45 -8.12 -7.67
C GLY A 137 30.07 -8.34 -9.14
N ALA A 138 30.77 -7.73 -10.11
CA ALA A 138 30.59 -8.00 -11.54
C ALA A 138 30.85 -9.48 -11.89
N GLU A 139 31.79 -10.10 -11.20
CA GLU A 139 32.11 -11.53 -11.25
C GLU A 139 31.73 -12.18 -9.90
N SER A 140 30.45 -12.11 -9.54
CA SER A 140 29.98 -12.75 -8.30
C SER A 140 30.18 -14.26 -8.39
N PRO A 141 30.81 -14.91 -7.36
CA PRO A 141 30.93 -16.36 -7.32
C PRO A 141 29.58 -17.07 -7.09
N TRP A 142 28.55 -16.32 -6.72
CA TRP A 142 27.22 -16.83 -6.38
C TRP A 142 26.36 -17.00 -7.64
N THR A 143 26.56 -18.11 -8.38
CA THR A 143 25.66 -18.48 -9.48
C THR A 143 24.25 -18.81 -8.95
N PRO A 144 23.18 -18.77 -9.79
CA PRO A 144 21.83 -19.16 -9.36
C PRO A 144 21.76 -20.57 -8.76
N GLU A 145 22.51 -21.54 -9.32
CA GLU A 145 22.58 -22.92 -8.85
C GLU A 145 23.23 -23.00 -7.46
N LEU A 146 24.35 -22.26 -7.26
CA LEU A 146 25.05 -22.24 -5.98
C LEU A 146 24.17 -21.56 -4.91
N ARG A 147 23.47 -20.47 -5.25
CA ARG A 147 22.56 -19.80 -4.32
C ARG A 147 21.44 -20.71 -3.83
N ARG A 148 20.77 -21.45 -4.73
CA ARG A 148 19.74 -22.43 -4.35
C ARG A 148 20.33 -23.57 -3.50
N ALA A 149 21.51 -24.05 -3.82
CA ALA A 149 22.17 -25.09 -3.06
C ALA A 149 22.47 -24.63 -1.61
N VAL A 150 22.99 -23.43 -1.41
CA VAL A 150 23.32 -22.92 -0.08
C VAL A 150 22.06 -22.58 0.74
N THR A 151 21.02 -22.04 0.12
CA THR A 151 19.76 -21.75 0.82
C THR A 151 19.08 -23.04 1.33
N ALA A 152 19.21 -24.14 0.60
CA ALA A 152 18.71 -25.45 1.03
C ALA A 152 19.61 -26.14 2.08
N ARG A 153 20.92 -25.81 2.11
CA ARG A 153 21.92 -26.50 2.94
C ARG A 153 22.02 -25.96 4.37
N PHE A 154 22.01 -24.63 4.53
CA PHE A 154 22.30 -24.04 5.83
C PHE A 154 21.04 -23.95 6.71
N PRO A 155 21.14 -24.34 8.02
CA PRO A 155 19.98 -24.42 8.91
C PRO A 155 19.60 -23.05 9.55
N PHE A 156 20.01 -21.94 8.95
CA PHE A 156 19.70 -20.59 9.36
C PHE A 156 19.31 -19.71 8.16
N PRO A 157 18.49 -18.69 8.35
CA PRO A 157 18.04 -17.79 7.28
C PRO A 157 19.21 -17.12 6.57
N LEU A 158 19.24 -17.19 5.24
CA LEU A 158 20.17 -16.46 4.39
C LEU A 158 19.48 -15.22 3.80
N ILE A 159 20.21 -14.11 3.78
CA ILE A 159 19.75 -12.82 3.28
C ILE A 159 20.66 -12.40 2.12
N ALA A 160 20.07 -12.12 0.98
CA ALA A 160 20.80 -11.69 -0.20
C ALA A 160 21.26 -10.23 -0.06
N LEU A 161 22.55 -9.95 -0.26
CA LEU A 161 23.13 -8.60 -0.20
C LEU A 161 24.09 -8.37 -1.38
N GLY A 162 24.13 -7.15 -1.88
CA GLY A 162 25.00 -6.70 -2.97
C GLY A 162 24.36 -6.86 -4.35
N GLY A 163 24.14 -5.75 -5.04
CA GLY A 163 23.47 -5.68 -6.33
C GLY A 163 21.97 -5.99 -6.30
N VAL A 164 21.36 -5.97 -5.11
CA VAL A 164 19.92 -6.18 -4.94
C VAL A 164 19.17 -4.88 -5.22
N GLY A 165 18.11 -4.96 -6.01
CA GLY A 165 17.22 -3.87 -6.36
C GLY A 165 15.86 -4.37 -6.81
N GLU A 166 15.04 -3.45 -7.31
CA GLU A 166 13.65 -3.73 -7.72
C GLU A 166 13.53 -4.88 -8.73
N ALA A 167 14.46 -4.94 -9.70
CA ALA A 167 14.41 -5.91 -10.80
C ALA A 167 14.72 -7.36 -10.37
N ASN A 168 15.42 -7.58 -9.27
CA ASN A 168 15.92 -8.92 -8.90
C ASN A 168 15.58 -9.36 -7.46
N ALA A 169 15.12 -8.45 -6.60
CA ALA A 169 14.86 -8.76 -5.20
C ALA A 169 13.88 -9.93 -5.00
N GLN A 170 12.80 -9.99 -5.78
CA GLN A 170 11.83 -11.08 -5.72
C GLN A 170 12.45 -12.43 -6.15
N GLY A 171 13.33 -12.43 -7.16
CA GLY A 171 14.00 -13.65 -7.62
C GLY A 171 14.87 -14.31 -6.54
N PHE A 172 15.51 -13.52 -5.67
CA PHE A 172 16.26 -14.08 -4.56
C PHE A 172 15.35 -14.77 -3.52
N ILE A 173 14.16 -14.23 -3.26
CA ILE A 173 13.18 -14.89 -2.38
C ILE A 173 12.77 -16.26 -2.99
N GLU A 174 12.56 -16.33 -4.29
CA GLU A 174 12.22 -17.56 -5.01
C GLU A 174 13.37 -18.57 -5.06
N GLU A 175 14.62 -18.11 -4.98
CA GLU A 175 15.80 -18.96 -4.83
C GLU A 175 15.97 -19.52 -3.39
N GLY A 176 15.07 -19.14 -2.44
CA GLY A 176 15.03 -19.64 -1.07
C GLY A 176 15.69 -18.72 -0.03
N PHE A 177 16.09 -17.50 -0.40
CA PHE A 177 16.52 -16.52 0.60
C PHE A 177 15.34 -16.07 1.47
N ALA A 178 15.58 -15.93 2.77
CA ALA A 178 14.59 -15.46 3.73
C ALA A 178 14.29 -13.96 3.60
N GLY A 179 15.20 -13.21 2.96
CA GLY A 179 15.05 -11.77 2.74
C GLY A 179 16.17 -11.19 1.89
N VAL A 180 16.07 -9.89 1.67
CA VAL A 180 17.07 -9.10 0.94
C VAL A 180 17.54 -7.92 1.76
N ALA A 181 18.81 -7.53 1.62
CA ALA A 181 19.39 -6.36 2.26
C ALA A 181 19.83 -5.33 1.20
N LEU A 182 19.45 -4.08 1.40
CA LEU A 182 19.66 -3.00 0.44
C LEU A 182 20.36 -1.81 1.12
N LEU A 183 21.50 -1.40 0.58
CA LEU A 183 22.27 -0.23 1.04
C LEU A 183 21.98 0.99 0.16
N GLY A 184 22.46 0.97 -1.08
CA GLY A 184 22.37 2.11 -2.00
C GLY A 184 20.95 2.42 -2.45
N TYR A 185 20.05 1.45 -2.44
CA TYR A 185 18.68 1.62 -2.87
C TYR A 185 17.88 2.59 -1.97
N PHE A 186 18.17 2.64 -0.67
CA PHE A 186 17.55 3.54 0.28
C PHE A 186 18.40 4.77 0.63
N ALA A 187 19.41 5.11 -0.17
CA ALA A 187 20.28 6.27 0.06
C ALA A 187 19.62 7.61 -0.33
N SER A 188 18.30 7.78 -0.17
CA SER A 188 17.61 9.05 -0.40
C SER A 188 17.50 9.86 0.88
N GLN A 189 17.50 11.18 0.74
CA GLN A 189 17.25 12.12 1.83
C GLN A 189 15.73 12.43 1.99
N GLU A 190 14.93 12.13 0.98
CA GLU A 190 13.52 12.51 0.86
C GLU A 190 12.60 11.35 1.28
N LEU A 191 11.67 11.60 2.20
CA LEU A 191 10.75 10.57 2.71
C LEU A 191 9.83 10.03 1.61
N HIS A 192 9.32 10.90 0.74
CA HIS A 192 8.45 10.48 -0.36
C HIS A 192 9.17 9.52 -1.32
N GLN A 193 10.46 9.74 -1.62
CA GLN A 193 11.26 8.84 -2.44
C GLN A 193 11.51 7.49 -1.74
N LEU A 194 11.72 7.50 -0.42
CA LEU A 194 11.82 6.27 0.36
C LEU A 194 10.51 5.48 0.31
N THR A 195 9.35 6.17 0.45
CA THR A 195 8.03 5.57 0.29
C THR A 195 7.85 4.94 -1.08
N GLU A 196 8.15 5.68 -2.16
CA GLU A 196 8.07 5.15 -3.53
C GLU A 196 8.94 3.91 -3.73
N ARG A 197 10.18 3.91 -3.21
CA ARG A 197 11.11 2.78 -3.32
C ARG A 197 10.60 1.54 -2.57
N VAL A 198 10.05 1.71 -1.37
CA VAL A 198 9.42 0.60 -0.64
C VAL A 198 8.20 0.08 -1.40
N GLN A 199 7.35 0.97 -1.89
CA GLN A 199 6.19 0.61 -2.70
C GLN A 199 6.60 -0.15 -3.96
N LYS A 200 7.61 0.30 -4.71
CA LYS A 200 8.12 -0.39 -5.91
C LYS A 200 8.65 -1.80 -5.61
N LEU A 201 9.37 -1.97 -4.50
CA LEU A 201 9.84 -3.28 -4.06
C LEU A 201 8.71 -4.22 -3.64
N CYS A 202 7.72 -3.68 -2.94
CA CYS A 202 6.64 -4.43 -2.31
C CYS A 202 5.35 -4.41 -3.12
N ALA A 203 5.24 -3.54 -4.15
CA ALA A 203 4.05 -3.47 -4.98
C ALA A 203 3.68 -4.85 -5.50
N PRO A 204 2.46 -5.30 -5.28
CA PRO A 204 1.97 -6.51 -5.88
C PRO A 204 2.02 -6.36 -7.41
N LYS A 205 2.28 -7.46 -8.09
CA LYS A 205 2.40 -7.50 -9.55
C LYS A 205 1.34 -8.41 -10.13
N LEU A 206 0.61 -7.92 -11.11
CA LEU A 206 -0.37 -8.67 -11.87
C LEU A 206 0.15 -8.93 -13.28
N LEU A 207 -0.23 -10.05 -13.85
CA LEU A 207 -0.24 -10.28 -15.29
C LEU A 207 -1.70 -10.25 -15.75
N LEU A 208 -2.04 -9.31 -16.61
CA LEU A 208 -3.39 -9.14 -17.14
C LEU A 208 -3.43 -9.61 -18.58
N CYS A 209 -4.22 -10.63 -18.87
CA CYS A 209 -4.42 -11.18 -20.22
C CYS A 209 -5.86 -10.95 -20.64
N GLY A 210 -6.10 -10.28 -21.77
CA GLY A 210 -7.44 -9.98 -22.21
C GLY A 210 -7.54 -9.30 -23.58
N GLY A 211 -8.76 -9.13 -24.06
CA GLY A 211 -9.03 -8.40 -25.29
C GLY A 211 -8.97 -6.88 -25.08
N ILE A 212 -8.56 -6.16 -26.11
CA ILE A 212 -8.59 -4.70 -26.10
C ILE A 212 -9.99 -4.23 -26.48
N ASP A 213 -10.60 -3.43 -25.59
CA ASP A 213 -11.80 -2.65 -25.85
C ASP A 213 -11.40 -1.23 -26.26
N PRO A 214 -11.78 -0.77 -27.49
CA PRO A 214 -11.40 0.56 -27.95
C PRO A 214 -12.04 1.70 -27.14
N THR A 215 -13.16 1.45 -26.42
CA THR A 215 -13.79 2.45 -25.55
C THR A 215 -13.08 2.60 -24.21
N ALA A 216 -12.21 1.64 -23.86
CA ALA A 216 -11.53 1.55 -22.59
C ALA A 216 -12.45 1.42 -21.34
N GLU A 217 -13.73 1.10 -21.56
CA GLU A 217 -14.71 0.88 -20.50
C GLU A 217 -14.67 -0.56 -19.96
N ALA A 218 -14.16 -1.50 -20.76
CA ALA A 218 -13.97 -2.90 -20.38
C ALA A 218 -12.64 -3.46 -20.92
N GLY A 219 -12.46 -4.78 -20.82
CA GLY A 219 -11.31 -5.51 -21.35
C GLY A 219 -9.98 -5.14 -20.68
N LEU A 220 -8.89 -5.42 -21.39
CA LEU A 220 -7.53 -5.24 -20.87
C LEU A 220 -7.21 -3.78 -20.53
N THR A 221 -7.74 -2.82 -21.32
CA THR A 221 -7.51 -1.40 -21.08
C THR A 221 -8.12 -0.95 -19.75
N ALA A 222 -9.35 -1.36 -19.45
CA ALA A 222 -10.00 -1.10 -18.16
C ALA A 222 -9.26 -1.81 -17.02
N ASP A 223 -8.85 -3.06 -17.21
CA ASP A 223 -8.07 -3.81 -16.22
C ASP A 223 -6.76 -3.09 -15.84
N MET A 224 -6.02 -2.57 -16.83
CA MET A 224 -4.78 -1.81 -16.60
C MET A 224 -5.05 -0.51 -15.84
N GLN A 225 -6.13 0.21 -16.16
CA GLN A 225 -6.53 1.41 -15.43
C GLN A 225 -6.89 1.07 -13.97
N HIS A 226 -7.65 0.00 -13.76
CA HIS A 226 -8.02 -0.46 -12.42
C HIS A 226 -6.79 -0.88 -11.61
N ALA A 227 -5.87 -1.65 -12.18
CA ALA A 227 -4.63 -2.05 -11.53
C ALA A 227 -3.79 -0.84 -11.09
N THR A 228 -3.66 0.17 -11.96
CA THR A 228 -2.95 1.41 -11.64
C THR A 228 -3.58 2.14 -10.46
N ARG A 229 -4.92 2.27 -10.44
CA ARG A 229 -5.66 2.92 -9.35
C ARG A 229 -5.56 2.15 -8.03
N LEU A 230 -5.45 0.81 -8.09
CA LEU A 230 -5.25 -0.06 -6.94
C LEU A 230 -3.79 -0.06 -6.42
N GLY A 231 -2.90 0.74 -7.02
CA GLY A 231 -1.48 0.77 -6.65
C GLY A 231 -0.73 -0.51 -6.97
N VAL A 232 -1.20 -1.27 -7.99
CA VAL A 232 -0.63 -2.55 -8.41
C VAL A 232 0.11 -2.35 -9.72
N HIS A 233 1.34 -2.87 -9.79
CA HIS A 233 2.07 -2.91 -11.06
C HIS A 233 1.52 -4.04 -11.94
N ALA A 234 1.12 -3.74 -13.17
CA ALA A 234 0.56 -4.73 -14.07
C ALA A 234 1.37 -4.87 -15.36
N TYR A 235 1.63 -6.11 -15.74
CA TYR A 235 2.04 -6.50 -17.10
C TYR A 235 0.79 -6.84 -17.90
N SER A 236 0.83 -6.67 -19.23
CA SER A 236 -0.32 -6.90 -20.10
C SER A 236 0.01 -7.81 -21.27
N ILE A 237 -0.89 -8.75 -21.56
CA ILE A 237 -0.87 -9.61 -22.75
C ILE A 237 -2.20 -9.44 -23.49
N VAL A 238 -2.13 -8.98 -24.73
CA VAL A 238 -3.32 -8.85 -25.58
C VAL A 238 -3.68 -10.22 -26.13
N THR A 239 -4.90 -10.69 -25.89
CA THR A 239 -5.44 -11.97 -26.40
C THR A 239 -6.24 -11.81 -27.67
N ALA A 240 -6.92 -10.68 -27.81
CA ALA A 240 -7.74 -10.36 -28.97
C ALA A 240 -7.89 -8.85 -29.17
N LEU A 241 -8.12 -8.44 -30.41
CA LEU A 241 -8.62 -7.12 -30.75
C LEU A 241 -10.14 -7.21 -30.91
N THR A 242 -10.89 -6.35 -30.25
CA THR A 242 -12.34 -6.28 -30.41
C THR A 242 -12.76 -5.00 -31.15
N CYS A 243 -13.81 -5.11 -31.91
CA CYS A 243 -14.54 -3.97 -32.50
C CYS A 243 -15.87 -3.91 -31.76
N GLN A 244 -15.98 -3.03 -30.79
CA GLN A 244 -17.16 -2.87 -29.95
C GLN A 244 -17.31 -1.42 -29.51
N ASP A 245 -18.52 -1.08 -29.11
CA ASP A 245 -18.86 0.13 -28.38
C ASP A 245 -19.83 -0.20 -27.25
N ALA A 246 -20.40 0.82 -26.61
CA ALA A 246 -21.36 0.64 -25.50
C ALA A 246 -22.65 -0.12 -25.89
N VAL A 247 -22.96 -0.23 -27.20
CA VAL A 247 -24.20 -0.78 -27.72
C VAL A 247 -24.02 -2.12 -28.43
N ALA A 248 -22.90 -2.29 -29.18
CA ALA A 248 -22.72 -3.43 -30.07
C ALA A 248 -21.30 -4.01 -30.01
N PHE A 249 -21.23 -5.34 -30.07
CA PHE A 249 -20.01 -6.09 -30.32
C PHE A 249 -20.06 -6.64 -31.75
N THR A 250 -19.14 -6.21 -32.61
CA THR A 250 -19.19 -6.50 -34.04
C THR A 250 -18.15 -7.51 -34.50
N ARG A 251 -16.98 -7.55 -33.90
CA ARG A 251 -15.89 -8.44 -34.33
C ARG A 251 -14.87 -8.69 -33.22
N LEU A 252 -14.34 -9.92 -33.19
CA LEU A 252 -13.16 -10.32 -32.43
C LEU A 252 -12.11 -10.84 -33.40
N THR A 253 -10.89 -10.36 -33.29
CA THR A 253 -9.72 -10.88 -34.00
C THR A 253 -8.73 -11.42 -33.00
N ALA A 254 -8.50 -12.74 -33.00
CA ALA A 254 -7.54 -13.40 -32.10
C ALA A 254 -6.11 -12.95 -32.39
N VAL A 255 -5.32 -12.78 -31.36
CA VAL A 255 -3.86 -12.67 -31.49
C VAL A 255 -3.28 -14.05 -31.78
N ALA A 256 -2.30 -14.13 -32.68
CA ALA A 256 -1.69 -15.39 -33.09
C ALA A 256 -0.93 -16.06 -31.91
N ASP A 257 -0.93 -17.38 -31.89
CA ASP A 257 -0.30 -18.18 -30.84
C ASP A 257 1.20 -17.86 -30.66
N THR A 258 1.91 -17.63 -31.77
CA THR A 258 3.33 -17.25 -31.77
C THR A 258 3.55 -15.93 -31.04
N ASP A 259 2.70 -14.93 -31.28
CA ASP A 259 2.81 -13.61 -30.67
C ASP A 259 2.49 -13.66 -29.16
N LEU A 260 1.52 -14.50 -28.76
CA LEU A 260 1.20 -14.73 -27.35
C LEU A 260 2.37 -15.39 -26.60
N ILE A 261 2.98 -16.41 -27.20
CA ILE A 261 4.14 -17.10 -26.62
C ILE A 261 5.30 -16.11 -26.47
N GLU A 262 5.60 -15.33 -27.50
CA GLU A 262 6.67 -14.34 -27.46
C GLU A 262 6.40 -13.23 -26.44
N ALA A 263 5.16 -12.76 -26.33
CA ALA A 263 4.77 -11.75 -25.36
C ALA A 263 4.93 -12.23 -23.90
N VAL A 264 4.52 -13.47 -23.58
CA VAL A 264 4.75 -14.06 -22.25
C VAL A 264 6.26 -14.20 -21.98
N ARG A 265 7.02 -14.72 -22.95
CA ARG A 265 8.48 -14.94 -22.81
C ARG A 265 9.27 -13.65 -22.71
N ALA A 266 8.79 -12.54 -23.27
CA ALA A 266 9.41 -11.23 -23.13
C ALA A 266 9.45 -10.77 -21.66
N LEU A 267 8.54 -11.26 -20.81
CA LEU A 267 8.49 -10.96 -19.39
C LEU A 267 9.55 -11.69 -18.54
N ARG A 268 10.36 -12.58 -19.12
CA ARG A 268 11.36 -13.40 -18.38
C ARG A 268 12.39 -12.63 -17.55
N ARG A 269 12.59 -11.33 -17.85
CA ARG A 269 13.51 -10.45 -17.12
C ARG A 269 12.80 -9.54 -16.14
N GLN A 270 11.46 -9.64 -16.06
CA GLN A 270 10.64 -8.85 -15.16
C GLN A 270 10.48 -9.59 -13.82
N SER A 271 10.14 -8.83 -12.77
CA SER A 271 9.77 -9.44 -11.50
C SER A 271 8.51 -10.29 -11.68
N PRO A 272 8.47 -11.54 -11.16
CA PRO A 272 7.33 -12.43 -11.33
C PRO A 272 6.02 -11.81 -10.81
N PRO A 273 4.92 -11.94 -11.57
CA PRO A 273 3.60 -11.57 -11.08
C PRO A 273 3.15 -12.60 -10.01
N GLN A 274 2.49 -12.11 -8.95
CA GLN A 274 1.88 -12.97 -7.94
C GLN A 274 0.61 -13.63 -8.46
N VAL A 275 -0.15 -12.89 -9.28
CA VAL A 275 -1.42 -13.35 -9.84
C VAL A 275 -1.47 -12.99 -11.33
N ALA A 276 -1.92 -13.94 -12.16
CA ALA A 276 -2.29 -13.72 -13.54
C ALA A 276 -3.80 -13.77 -13.70
N LYS A 277 -4.42 -12.68 -14.13
CA LYS A 277 -5.82 -12.63 -14.54
C LYS A 277 -5.92 -12.92 -16.02
N ILE A 278 -6.69 -13.93 -16.41
CA ILE A 278 -7.06 -14.20 -17.80
C ILE A 278 -8.54 -13.87 -17.94
N GLY A 279 -8.85 -12.85 -18.75
CA GLY A 279 -10.22 -12.44 -19.08
C GLY A 279 -10.62 -12.98 -20.46
N LEU A 280 -11.00 -12.08 -21.37
CA LEU A 280 -11.46 -12.45 -22.71
C LEU A 280 -10.38 -13.21 -23.48
N ILE A 281 -10.75 -14.37 -23.99
CA ILE A 281 -9.96 -15.25 -24.87
C ILE A 281 -10.75 -15.55 -26.14
N ALA A 282 -10.05 -15.79 -27.23
CA ALA A 282 -10.66 -16.13 -28.51
C ALA A 282 -11.02 -17.63 -28.64
N SER A 283 -10.38 -18.51 -27.86
CA SER A 283 -10.62 -19.95 -27.85
C SER A 283 -10.09 -20.62 -26.59
N LEU A 284 -10.59 -21.82 -26.27
CA LEU A 284 -10.05 -22.63 -25.18
C LEU A 284 -8.62 -23.10 -25.44
N HIS A 285 -8.22 -23.24 -26.69
CA HIS A 285 -6.82 -23.50 -27.07
C HIS A 285 -5.91 -22.38 -26.61
N GLN A 286 -6.31 -21.12 -26.80
CA GLN A 286 -5.56 -19.94 -26.38
C GLN A 286 -5.40 -19.91 -24.83
N LEU A 287 -6.44 -20.29 -24.08
CA LEU A 287 -6.34 -20.40 -22.62
C LEU A 287 -5.30 -21.45 -22.20
N ARG A 288 -5.37 -22.66 -22.78
CA ARG A 288 -4.37 -23.73 -22.52
C ARG A 288 -2.95 -23.26 -22.82
N LEU A 289 -2.77 -22.55 -23.92
CA LEU A 289 -1.47 -22.01 -24.32
C LEU A 289 -0.94 -21.00 -23.29
N LEU A 290 -1.75 -20.01 -22.91
CA LEU A 290 -1.38 -18.99 -21.91
C LEU A 290 -1.03 -19.63 -20.57
N VAL A 291 -1.88 -20.53 -20.06
CA VAL A 291 -1.64 -21.21 -18.77
C VAL A 291 -0.31 -21.98 -18.82
N ARG A 292 -0.04 -22.71 -19.90
CA ARG A 292 1.22 -23.45 -20.07
C ARG A 292 2.44 -22.53 -20.05
N GLU A 293 2.43 -21.45 -20.83
CA GLU A 293 3.56 -20.51 -20.92
C GLU A 293 3.75 -19.73 -19.59
N ILE A 294 2.66 -19.33 -18.93
CA ILE A 294 2.71 -18.65 -17.62
C ILE A 294 3.27 -19.60 -16.56
N ARG A 295 2.78 -20.85 -16.46
CA ARG A 295 3.30 -21.86 -15.51
C ARG A 295 4.78 -22.18 -15.74
N ALA A 296 5.21 -22.26 -17.01
CA ALA A 296 6.60 -22.52 -17.36
C ALA A 296 7.52 -21.37 -16.95
N LEU A 297 7.08 -20.12 -17.08
CA LEU A 297 7.88 -18.93 -16.78
C LEU A 297 7.77 -18.50 -15.31
N PHE A 298 6.59 -18.60 -14.72
CA PHE A 298 6.24 -18.13 -13.36
C PHE A 298 5.50 -19.23 -12.58
N PRO A 299 6.17 -20.31 -12.16
CA PRO A 299 5.51 -21.48 -11.56
C PRO A 299 4.74 -21.18 -10.26
N ALA A 300 5.11 -20.14 -9.52
CA ALA A 300 4.42 -19.72 -8.30
C ALA A 300 3.27 -18.70 -8.54
N CYS A 301 3.06 -18.27 -9.79
CA CYS A 301 2.00 -17.33 -10.13
C CYS A 301 0.62 -18.00 -10.03
N ARG A 302 -0.27 -17.43 -9.23
CA ARG A 302 -1.68 -17.88 -9.17
C ARG A 302 -2.41 -17.43 -10.41
N ILE A 303 -3.05 -18.35 -11.12
CA ILE A 303 -3.80 -18.08 -12.35
C ILE A 303 -5.29 -18.00 -12.03
N VAL A 304 -5.89 -16.87 -12.34
CA VAL A 304 -7.32 -16.57 -12.16
C VAL A 304 -7.95 -16.42 -13.56
N TRP A 305 -8.93 -17.24 -13.84
CA TRP A 305 -9.71 -17.14 -15.08
C TRP A 305 -11.07 -16.53 -14.82
N ASP A 306 -11.37 -15.42 -15.51
CA ASP A 306 -12.68 -14.79 -15.60
C ASP A 306 -13.34 -15.28 -16.91
N PRO A 307 -14.24 -16.28 -16.85
CA PRO A 307 -14.73 -16.99 -18.05
C PRO A 307 -15.79 -16.19 -18.78
N ILE A 308 -15.38 -15.15 -19.51
CA ILE A 308 -16.29 -14.31 -20.30
C ILE A 308 -16.84 -15.14 -21.46
N LEU A 309 -17.98 -15.81 -21.24
CA LEU A 309 -18.69 -16.64 -22.24
C LEU A 309 -19.61 -15.80 -23.12
N ARG A 310 -20.06 -14.63 -22.61
CA ARG A 310 -20.95 -13.72 -23.32
C ARG A 310 -20.54 -12.28 -23.06
N THR A 311 -20.60 -11.44 -24.11
CA THR A 311 -20.40 -9.99 -23.95
C THR A 311 -21.56 -9.34 -23.21
N SER A 312 -21.37 -8.12 -22.68
CA SER A 312 -22.46 -7.33 -22.10
C SER A 312 -23.56 -6.98 -23.10
N SER A 313 -23.26 -6.93 -24.40
CA SER A 313 -24.24 -6.77 -25.49
C SER A 313 -24.94 -8.08 -25.88
N GLY A 314 -24.62 -9.21 -25.25
CA GLY A 314 -25.30 -10.49 -25.43
C GLY A 314 -24.70 -11.42 -26.50
N ALA A 315 -23.57 -11.06 -27.14
CA ALA A 315 -22.90 -11.94 -28.10
C ALA A 315 -22.16 -13.09 -27.40
N ASP A 316 -22.40 -14.32 -27.83
CA ASP A 316 -21.69 -15.50 -27.32
C ASP A 316 -20.27 -15.56 -27.92
N LEU A 317 -19.25 -15.74 -27.04
CA LEU A 317 -17.83 -15.69 -27.42
C LEU A 317 -17.20 -17.08 -27.63
N LEU A 318 -17.62 -18.08 -26.85
CA LEU A 318 -17.11 -19.45 -26.91
C LEU A 318 -18.26 -20.42 -27.22
N SER A 319 -19.10 -20.07 -28.23
CA SER A 319 -20.31 -20.82 -28.60
C SER A 319 -20.08 -22.28 -28.94
N ASP A 320 -18.89 -22.63 -29.45
CA ASP A 320 -18.56 -24.00 -29.88
C ASP A 320 -17.99 -24.85 -28.72
N ALA A 321 -17.81 -24.26 -27.51
CA ALA A 321 -17.25 -24.96 -26.38
C ALA A 321 -18.33 -25.79 -25.67
N SER A 322 -18.10 -27.10 -25.54
CA SER A 322 -18.96 -27.94 -24.70
C SER A 322 -18.67 -27.70 -23.21
N ARG A 323 -19.64 -28.05 -22.36
CA ARG A 323 -19.47 -27.96 -20.90
C ARG A 323 -18.23 -28.73 -20.42
N GLU A 324 -18.00 -29.92 -20.96
CA GLU A 324 -16.87 -30.77 -20.63
C GLU A 324 -15.55 -30.07 -20.97
N SER A 325 -15.45 -29.46 -22.16
CA SER A 325 -14.25 -28.73 -22.58
C SER A 325 -13.99 -27.47 -21.77
N LEU A 326 -15.04 -26.78 -21.30
CA LEU A 326 -14.93 -25.66 -20.37
C LEU A 326 -14.41 -26.10 -18.99
N LEU A 327 -14.93 -27.22 -18.46
CA LEU A 327 -14.47 -27.78 -17.18
C LEU A 327 -13.01 -28.27 -17.25
N GLU A 328 -12.60 -28.95 -18.37
CA GLU A 328 -11.23 -29.36 -18.57
C GLU A 328 -10.22 -28.20 -18.50
N VAL A 329 -10.56 -27.04 -19.06
CA VAL A 329 -9.67 -25.86 -18.99
C VAL A 329 -9.75 -25.15 -17.65
N ALA A 330 -10.91 -25.20 -16.98
CA ALA A 330 -11.06 -24.67 -15.63
C ALA A 330 -10.19 -25.41 -14.61
N GLU A 331 -9.90 -26.70 -14.81
CA GLU A 331 -9.00 -27.50 -13.97
C GLU A 331 -7.50 -27.08 -14.10
N LEU A 332 -7.15 -26.31 -15.12
CA LEU A 332 -5.77 -25.85 -15.35
C LEU A 332 -5.40 -24.59 -14.55
N VAL A 333 -6.38 -23.89 -14.00
CA VAL A 333 -6.19 -22.64 -13.28
C VAL A 333 -6.42 -22.80 -11.78
N ASP A 334 -5.98 -21.83 -10.97
CA ASP A 334 -6.12 -21.91 -9.52
C ASP A 334 -7.47 -21.37 -9.03
N VAL A 335 -8.04 -20.43 -9.78
CA VAL A 335 -9.32 -19.77 -9.44
C VAL A 335 -10.12 -19.48 -10.71
N ILE A 336 -11.42 -19.72 -10.66
CA ILE A 336 -12.36 -19.26 -11.69
C ILE A 336 -13.38 -18.29 -11.07
N LEU A 337 -13.76 -17.26 -11.87
CA LEU A 337 -14.65 -16.18 -11.44
C LEU A 337 -15.96 -16.14 -12.25
N PRO A 338 -16.79 -17.20 -12.29
CA PRO A 338 -17.98 -17.18 -13.09
C PRO A 338 -19.06 -16.25 -12.49
N ASN A 339 -19.77 -15.52 -13.34
CA ASN A 339 -21.05 -14.90 -12.99
C ASN A 339 -22.18 -15.95 -12.94
N HIS A 340 -23.41 -15.54 -12.62
CA HIS A 340 -24.54 -16.44 -12.54
C HIS A 340 -24.78 -17.24 -13.85
N TYR A 341 -24.72 -16.59 -15.01
CA TYR A 341 -24.87 -17.25 -16.30
C TYR A 341 -23.75 -18.27 -16.57
N GLU A 342 -22.51 -17.87 -16.36
CA GLU A 342 -21.33 -18.70 -16.56
C GLU A 342 -21.29 -19.88 -15.59
N SER A 343 -21.71 -19.69 -14.33
CA SER A 343 -21.84 -20.76 -13.35
C SER A 343 -22.80 -21.84 -13.82
N ARG A 344 -23.93 -21.45 -14.40
CA ARG A 344 -24.91 -22.41 -14.96
C ARG A 344 -24.37 -23.14 -16.18
N GLN A 345 -23.60 -22.47 -17.04
CA GLN A 345 -22.95 -23.13 -18.18
C GLN A 345 -21.90 -24.15 -17.73
N LEU A 346 -21.11 -23.82 -16.72
CA LEU A 346 -20.04 -24.67 -16.19
C LEU A 346 -20.58 -25.82 -15.33
N PHE A 347 -21.47 -25.53 -14.37
CA PHE A 347 -21.84 -26.47 -13.30
C PHE A 347 -23.32 -26.87 -13.30
N GLY A 348 -24.20 -26.14 -13.99
CA GLY A 348 -25.64 -26.35 -13.93
C GLY A 348 -26.27 -25.62 -12.75
N GLU A 349 -27.12 -26.30 -11.99
CA GLU A 349 -27.89 -25.65 -10.89
C GLU A 349 -27.02 -25.36 -9.65
N SER A 350 -25.95 -26.11 -9.42
CA SER A 350 -25.06 -25.93 -8.25
C SER A 350 -23.62 -26.28 -8.57
N ILE A 351 -22.70 -25.61 -7.87
CA ILE A 351 -21.27 -25.88 -7.94
C ILE A 351 -20.97 -27.09 -7.09
N PRO A 352 -20.43 -28.21 -7.68
CA PRO A 352 -20.17 -29.42 -6.92
C PRO A 352 -18.91 -29.25 -6.05
N HIS A 353 -19.03 -29.39 -4.73
CA HIS A 353 -17.90 -29.36 -3.80
C HIS A 353 -16.84 -30.41 -4.15
N GLU A 354 -17.25 -31.63 -4.52
CA GLU A 354 -16.34 -32.71 -4.93
C GLU A 354 -15.47 -32.32 -6.13
N TRP A 355 -15.99 -31.51 -7.08
CA TRP A 355 -15.20 -31.02 -8.20
C TRP A 355 -14.12 -30.05 -7.73
N VAL A 356 -14.47 -29.11 -6.83
CA VAL A 356 -13.54 -28.12 -6.27
C VAL A 356 -12.44 -28.79 -5.46
N GLU A 357 -12.78 -29.75 -4.61
CA GLU A 357 -11.85 -30.51 -3.80
C GLU A 357 -10.89 -31.35 -4.67
N ARG A 358 -11.43 -32.06 -5.68
CA ARG A 358 -10.64 -32.90 -6.60
C ARG A 358 -9.66 -32.10 -7.46
N THR A 359 -10.09 -30.95 -7.98
CA THR A 359 -9.31 -30.15 -8.93
C THR A 359 -8.38 -29.16 -8.25
N HIS A 360 -8.62 -28.87 -6.97
CA HIS A 360 -7.97 -27.79 -6.23
C HIS A 360 -8.19 -26.40 -6.83
N THR A 361 -9.16 -26.23 -7.73
CA THR A 361 -9.54 -24.97 -8.34
C THR A 361 -10.63 -24.30 -7.51
N ALA A 362 -10.33 -23.14 -6.94
CA ALA A 362 -11.34 -22.35 -6.23
C ALA A 362 -12.37 -21.76 -7.21
N VAL A 363 -13.65 -21.79 -6.83
CA VAL A 363 -14.72 -21.20 -7.62
C VAL A 363 -15.31 -20.01 -6.87
N ILE A 364 -15.20 -18.83 -7.43
CA ILE A 364 -15.78 -17.61 -6.87
C ILE A 364 -16.96 -17.18 -7.75
N ALA A 365 -18.15 -17.61 -7.35
CA ALA A 365 -19.41 -17.31 -8.03
C ALA A 365 -19.83 -15.87 -7.73
N LYS A 366 -19.69 -14.99 -8.73
CA LYS A 366 -20.16 -13.61 -8.67
C LYS A 366 -21.67 -13.57 -8.74
N SER A 367 -22.31 -12.80 -7.84
CA SER A 367 -23.78 -12.71 -7.76
C SER A 367 -24.44 -14.09 -7.68
N ALA A 368 -23.91 -14.98 -6.83
CA ALA A 368 -24.41 -16.34 -6.65
C ALA A 368 -25.89 -16.34 -6.21
N SER A 369 -26.30 -15.33 -5.43
CA SER A 369 -27.70 -14.96 -5.20
C SER A 369 -27.84 -13.44 -5.24
N SER A 370 -28.99 -12.97 -5.71
CA SER A 370 -29.28 -11.54 -5.84
C SER A 370 -30.76 -11.29 -5.61
N THR A 371 -31.05 -10.30 -4.75
CA THR A 371 -32.38 -9.73 -4.56
C THR A 371 -32.44 -8.31 -5.13
N GLU A 372 -33.54 -7.60 -4.93
CA GLU A 372 -33.62 -6.17 -5.25
C GLU A 372 -32.72 -5.32 -4.36
N GLU A 373 -32.43 -5.79 -3.13
CA GLU A 373 -31.71 -5.05 -2.09
C GLU A 373 -30.25 -5.48 -1.92
N GLU A 374 -29.93 -6.77 -2.17
CA GLU A 374 -28.62 -7.36 -1.83
C GLU A 374 -28.06 -8.26 -2.93
N VAL A 375 -26.74 -8.33 -3.00
CA VAL A 375 -25.98 -9.26 -3.85
C VAL A 375 -25.04 -10.07 -2.97
N THR A 376 -25.06 -11.40 -3.10
CA THR A 376 -24.15 -12.31 -2.40
C THR A 376 -23.23 -13.01 -3.39
N ASP A 377 -21.93 -12.93 -3.15
CA ASP A 377 -20.90 -13.72 -3.82
C ASP A 377 -20.49 -14.90 -2.93
N ARG A 378 -20.09 -16.02 -3.56
CA ARG A 378 -19.70 -17.25 -2.87
C ARG A 378 -18.37 -17.75 -3.37
N ALA A 379 -17.43 -18.02 -2.46
CA ALA A 379 -16.18 -18.71 -2.76
C ALA A 379 -16.22 -20.14 -2.23
N TYR A 380 -16.11 -21.10 -3.13
CA TYR A 380 -15.97 -22.53 -2.86
C TYR A 380 -14.48 -22.87 -2.92
N LEU A 381 -13.92 -23.32 -1.80
CA LEU A 381 -12.46 -23.55 -1.68
C LEU A 381 -12.14 -25.05 -1.63
N ALA A 382 -10.93 -25.40 -2.08
CA ALA A 382 -10.46 -26.78 -2.14
C ALA A 382 -10.34 -27.48 -0.77
N ASP A 383 -10.29 -26.72 0.32
CA ASP A 383 -10.29 -27.25 1.69
C ASP A 383 -11.71 -27.47 2.26
N GLY A 384 -12.73 -27.39 1.41
CA GLY A 384 -14.16 -27.58 1.77
C GLY A 384 -14.82 -26.35 2.38
N ARG A 385 -14.10 -25.24 2.60
CA ARG A 385 -14.71 -24.01 3.12
C ARG A 385 -15.56 -23.33 2.06
N LEU A 386 -16.73 -22.84 2.50
CA LEU A 386 -17.57 -21.91 1.77
C LEU A 386 -17.48 -20.54 2.45
N ILE A 387 -17.10 -19.53 1.68
CA ILE A 387 -17.08 -18.14 2.13
C ILE A 387 -18.19 -17.38 1.40
N GLU A 388 -19.01 -16.66 2.15
CA GLU A 388 -20.07 -15.80 1.60
C GLU A 388 -19.76 -14.34 1.93
N SER A 389 -19.99 -13.47 0.97
CA SER A 389 -19.91 -12.01 1.16
C SER A 389 -21.17 -11.38 0.56
N THR A 390 -21.89 -10.63 1.37
CA THR A 390 -23.13 -9.95 0.97
C THR A 390 -22.95 -8.45 1.05
N ALA A 391 -23.37 -7.75 -0.01
CA ALA A 391 -23.32 -6.31 -0.09
C ALA A 391 -24.67 -5.75 -0.61
N PRO A 392 -25.02 -4.50 -0.25
CA PRO A 392 -26.21 -3.85 -0.79
C PRO A 392 -26.13 -3.70 -2.32
N ARG A 393 -27.24 -3.96 -3.01
CA ARG A 393 -27.37 -3.72 -4.45
C ARG A 393 -27.70 -2.26 -4.70
N LEU A 394 -26.66 -1.43 -4.85
CA LEU A 394 -26.79 0.00 -5.06
C LEU A 394 -26.33 0.38 -6.47
N GLY A 395 -26.98 1.40 -7.06
CA GLY A 395 -26.63 1.96 -8.37
C GLY A 395 -27.06 1.11 -9.56
N GLU A 396 -26.72 1.58 -10.76
CA GLU A 396 -27.06 0.96 -12.03
C GLU A 396 -25.96 0.03 -12.53
N ASP A 397 -26.33 -0.99 -13.32
CA ASP A 397 -25.36 -1.85 -13.98
C ASP A 397 -24.60 -1.05 -15.03
N ARG A 398 -23.25 -1.12 -14.99
CA ARG A 398 -22.34 -0.38 -15.88
C ARG A 398 -21.43 -1.34 -16.62
N HIS A 399 -21.10 -0.98 -17.86
CA HIS A 399 -20.11 -1.71 -18.65
C HIS A 399 -18.76 -1.72 -17.89
N GLY A 400 -18.03 -2.85 -17.93
CA GLY A 400 -16.75 -3.00 -17.21
C GLY A 400 -16.83 -3.39 -15.73
N THR A 401 -18.03 -3.49 -15.14
CA THR A 401 -18.22 -3.91 -13.74
C THR A 401 -17.51 -5.25 -13.43
N GLY A 402 -17.61 -6.24 -14.32
CA GLY A 402 -16.94 -7.54 -14.18
C GLY A 402 -15.42 -7.43 -14.20
N CYS A 403 -14.87 -6.60 -15.07
CA CYS A 403 -13.43 -6.33 -15.16
C CYS A 403 -12.90 -5.68 -13.89
N LEU A 404 -13.61 -4.68 -13.35
CA LEU A 404 -13.26 -4.05 -12.09
C LEU A 404 -13.26 -5.06 -10.93
N TYR A 405 -14.34 -5.87 -10.80
CA TYR A 405 -14.44 -6.91 -9.79
C TYR A 405 -13.25 -7.86 -9.84
N ALA A 406 -13.01 -8.47 -11.01
CA ALA A 406 -11.96 -9.45 -11.19
C ALA A 406 -10.56 -8.87 -10.94
N THR A 407 -10.29 -7.64 -11.42
CA THR A 407 -9.00 -6.98 -11.20
C THR A 407 -8.79 -6.59 -9.74
N THR A 408 -9.83 -6.14 -9.04
CA THR A 408 -9.76 -5.82 -7.60
C THR A 408 -9.49 -7.07 -6.77
N LEU A 409 -10.19 -8.17 -7.05
CA LEU A 409 -9.97 -9.44 -6.39
C LEU A 409 -8.53 -9.96 -6.63
N CYS A 410 -8.06 -9.93 -7.88
CA CYS A 410 -6.69 -10.33 -8.22
C CYS A 410 -5.65 -9.45 -7.51
N ALA A 411 -5.89 -8.15 -7.40
CA ALA A 411 -5.01 -7.22 -6.69
C ALA A 411 -4.93 -7.52 -5.19
N ALA A 412 -6.06 -7.84 -4.55
CA ALA A 412 -6.13 -8.25 -3.15
C ALA A 412 -5.35 -9.56 -2.92
N LEU A 413 -5.59 -10.58 -3.74
CA LEU A 413 -4.84 -11.84 -3.70
C LEU A 413 -3.34 -11.66 -3.94
N ALA A 414 -2.94 -10.72 -4.83
CA ALA A 414 -1.54 -10.41 -5.09
C ALA A 414 -0.86 -9.70 -3.90
N ARG A 415 -1.62 -8.98 -3.07
CA ARG A 415 -1.16 -8.41 -1.79
C ARG A 415 -1.04 -9.47 -0.67
N GLY A 416 -1.53 -10.70 -0.90
CA GLY A 416 -1.54 -11.77 0.08
C GLY A 416 -2.77 -11.74 1.01
N GLU A 417 -3.79 -10.96 0.66
CA GLU A 417 -5.08 -10.96 1.36
C GLU A 417 -5.77 -12.32 1.19
N ASP A 418 -6.54 -12.75 2.17
CA ASP A 418 -7.32 -13.99 2.06
C ASP A 418 -8.54 -13.83 1.15
N TYR A 419 -9.24 -14.94 0.87
CA TYR A 419 -10.39 -14.90 -0.03
C TYR A 419 -11.56 -14.08 0.52
N GLN A 420 -11.74 -13.98 1.84
CA GLN A 420 -12.80 -13.18 2.45
C GLN A 420 -12.55 -11.69 2.27
N GLU A 421 -11.31 -11.25 2.53
CA GLU A 421 -10.85 -9.88 2.33
C GLU A 421 -10.93 -9.49 0.84
N ALA A 422 -10.48 -10.40 -0.04
CA ALA A 422 -10.49 -10.18 -1.49
C ALA A 422 -11.91 -10.06 -2.07
N LEU A 423 -12.85 -10.91 -1.63
CA LEU A 423 -14.27 -10.82 -1.98
C LEU A 423 -14.88 -9.48 -1.54
N HIS A 424 -14.69 -9.14 -0.27
CA HIS A 424 -15.21 -7.89 0.29
C HIS A 424 -14.68 -6.66 -0.47
N ALA A 425 -13.36 -6.63 -0.77
CA ALA A 425 -12.75 -5.55 -1.54
C ALA A 425 -13.37 -5.44 -2.96
N ALA A 426 -13.56 -6.57 -3.65
CA ALA A 426 -14.12 -6.60 -4.99
C ALA A 426 -15.58 -6.15 -5.03
N GLN A 427 -16.41 -6.59 -4.08
CA GLN A 427 -17.81 -6.15 -3.95
C GLN A 427 -17.91 -4.66 -3.65
N HIS A 428 -17.11 -4.17 -2.71
CA HIS A 428 -17.10 -2.77 -2.33
C HIS A 428 -16.71 -1.86 -3.51
N ALA A 429 -15.65 -2.22 -4.26
CA ALA A 429 -15.26 -1.49 -5.46
C ALA A 429 -16.37 -1.46 -6.51
N THR A 430 -17.03 -2.59 -6.72
CA THR A 430 -18.13 -2.74 -7.67
C THR A 430 -19.34 -1.89 -7.30
N MET A 431 -19.73 -1.89 -6.03
CA MET A 431 -20.83 -1.07 -5.52
C MET A 431 -20.58 0.42 -5.77
N HIS A 432 -19.39 0.91 -5.46
CA HIS A 432 -19.03 2.30 -5.70
C HIS A 432 -19.02 2.67 -7.19
N TYR A 433 -18.53 1.78 -8.03
CA TYR A 433 -18.55 1.97 -9.48
C TYR A 433 -19.98 2.09 -10.03
N ARG A 434 -20.89 1.22 -9.57
CA ARG A 434 -22.32 1.24 -9.93
C ARG A 434 -23.02 2.52 -9.50
N LEU A 435 -22.65 3.09 -8.35
CA LEU A 435 -23.18 4.38 -7.87
C LEU A 435 -22.71 5.58 -8.70
N GLY A 436 -21.85 5.39 -9.71
CA GLY A 436 -21.27 6.48 -10.49
C GLY A 436 -20.29 7.35 -9.70
N ARG A 437 -19.93 6.90 -8.51
CA ARG A 437 -18.93 7.54 -7.67
C ARG A 437 -17.57 7.11 -8.18
N GLY A 438 -17.01 7.92 -9.05
CA GLY A 438 -15.66 7.83 -9.62
C GLY A 438 -15.17 6.44 -10.03
N GLN A 439 -14.47 6.34 -11.14
CA GLN A 439 -13.70 5.13 -11.51
C GLN A 439 -12.43 5.01 -10.65
N GLY A 440 -12.41 5.58 -9.44
CA GLY A 440 -11.32 5.47 -8.48
C GLY A 440 -11.35 4.09 -7.82
N ALA A 441 -10.18 3.48 -7.70
CA ALA A 441 -9.94 2.44 -6.71
C ALA A 441 -10.52 2.86 -5.36
N PRO A 442 -10.86 1.93 -4.48
CA PRO A 442 -10.98 2.25 -3.08
C PRO A 442 -9.59 2.74 -2.63
N VAL A 443 -9.34 4.02 -2.82
CA VAL A 443 -8.38 4.71 -1.98
C VAL A 443 -8.96 4.45 -0.61
N ARG A 444 -8.21 3.77 0.24
CA ARG A 444 -8.58 3.53 1.63
C ARG A 444 -8.90 4.90 2.20
N ARG A 445 -10.20 5.23 2.25
CA ARG A 445 -10.64 6.49 2.84
C ARG A 445 -10.25 6.37 4.29
N LEU A 446 -9.15 7.04 4.65
CA LEU A 446 -8.73 7.05 6.04
C LEU A 446 -9.88 7.67 6.84
N PRO A 447 -10.28 7.08 7.97
CA PRO A 447 -11.44 7.55 8.69
C PRO A 447 -11.22 9.00 9.12
N LEU A 448 -12.28 9.79 9.07
CA LEU A 448 -12.27 11.14 9.61
C LEU A 448 -12.13 11.03 11.14
N GLY A 449 -10.94 11.30 11.66
CA GLY A 449 -10.64 11.22 13.08
C GLY A 449 -11.14 12.43 13.84
N ARG A 450 -11.02 12.45 15.15
CA ARG A 450 -11.59 13.50 16.01
C ARG A 450 -10.62 14.63 16.38
N ARG A 451 -9.31 14.39 16.22
CA ARG A 451 -8.25 15.34 16.59
C ARG A 451 -7.43 15.71 15.36
N MET A 452 -7.58 16.93 14.92
CA MET A 452 -6.87 17.47 13.76
C MET A 452 -5.70 18.31 14.22
N PHE A 453 -4.51 18.02 13.70
CA PHE A 453 -3.33 18.87 13.87
C PHE A 453 -3.19 19.81 12.67
N VAL A 454 -3.27 21.12 12.91
CA VAL A 454 -3.04 22.15 11.88
C VAL A 454 -1.63 22.68 12.03
N THR A 455 -0.77 22.46 11.01
CA THR A 455 0.61 22.94 11.02
C THR A 455 0.68 24.47 10.95
N HIS A 456 1.72 25.05 11.56
CA HIS A 456 1.92 26.52 11.53
C HIS A 456 3.39 26.93 11.41
N ALA A 457 4.32 25.98 11.34
CA ALA A 457 5.72 26.26 11.07
C ALA A 457 5.94 26.77 9.63
N THR A 458 7.09 27.37 9.40
CA THR A 458 7.41 28.04 8.12
C THR A 458 8.41 27.26 7.27
N THR A 459 9.14 26.33 7.85
CA THR A 459 10.12 25.49 7.15
C THR A 459 9.65 24.04 7.05
N THR A 460 10.05 23.35 5.98
CA THR A 460 9.77 21.92 5.79
C THR A 460 10.28 21.10 6.97
N ALA A 461 11.49 21.35 7.44
CA ALA A 461 12.11 20.60 8.54
C ALA A 461 11.28 20.70 9.83
N GLU A 462 10.88 21.92 10.22
CA GLU A 462 10.05 22.14 11.41
C GLU A 462 8.66 21.50 11.28
N ILE A 463 8.04 21.57 10.09
CA ILE A 463 6.75 20.93 9.83
C ILE A 463 6.86 19.41 10.02
N LEU A 464 7.88 18.79 9.46
CA LEU A 464 8.10 17.35 9.59
C LEU A 464 8.40 16.94 11.02
N GLU A 465 9.26 17.69 11.73
CA GLU A 465 9.59 17.44 13.14
C GLU A 465 8.34 17.51 14.04
N GLN A 466 7.56 18.58 13.90
CA GLN A 466 6.34 18.78 14.68
C GLN A 466 5.28 17.72 14.35
N THR A 467 5.12 17.39 13.08
CA THR A 467 4.17 16.37 12.62
C THR A 467 4.59 14.99 13.14
N ASP A 468 5.86 14.61 13.02
CA ASP A 468 6.35 13.35 13.59
C ASP A 468 6.14 13.26 15.09
N LEU A 469 6.45 14.32 15.83
CA LEU A 469 6.26 14.38 17.28
C LEU A 469 4.79 14.15 17.65
N VAL A 470 3.86 14.86 17.02
CA VAL A 470 2.41 14.76 17.30
C VAL A 470 1.87 13.38 16.94
N LEU A 471 2.26 12.84 15.78
CA LEU A 471 1.80 11.53 15.30
C LEU A 471 2.38 10.38 16.11
N ARG A 472 3.66 10.45 16.47
CA ARG A 472 4.34 9.46 17.29
C ARG A 472 3.73 9.31 18.68
N LEU A 473 3.22 10.40 19.24
CA LEU A 473 2.54 10.41 20.54
C LEU A 473 1.05 10.05 20.42
N GLY A 474 0.54 9.83 19.20
CA GLY A 474 -0.86 9.50 18.96
C GLY A 474 -1.82 10.64 19.31
N LEU A 475 -1.38 11.90 19.21
CA LEU A 475 -2.16 13.08 19.63
C LEU A 475 -3.05 13.61 18.51
N ALA A 476 -2.82 13.23 17.26
CA ALA A 476 -3.66 13.61 16.13
C ALA A 476 -4.07 12.41 15.28
N ASP A 477 -5.28 12.49 14.75
CA ASP A 477 -5.90 11.50 13.88
C ASP A 477 -6.00 12.01 12.42
N ILE A 478 -5.79 13.31 12.20
CA ILE A 478 -5.74 14.01 10.91
C ILE A 478 -4.66 15.09 11.00
N VAL A 479 -3.95 15.32 9.90
CA VAL A 479 -3.04 16.47 9.75
C VAL A 479 -3.56 17.39 8.66
N GLU A 480 -3.61 18.68 8.92
CA GLU A 480 -3.86 19.75 7.94
C GLU A 480 -2.56 20.54 7.72
N LEU A 481 -1.98 20.40 6.53
CA LEU A 481 -0.79 21.16 6.14
C LEU A 481 -1.21 22.57 5.72
N ARG A 482 -0.84 23.55 6.54
CA ARG A 482 -1.13 24.96 6.31
C ARG A 482 0.16 25.75 6.20
N MET A 483 0.44 26.26 4.99
CA MET A 483 1.60 27.08 4.68
C MET A 483 1.11 28.34 3.94
N LYS A 484 1.10 29.48 4.63
CA LYS A 484 0.71 30.76 4.05
C LYS A 484 1.94 31.49 3.49
N ASP A 485 1.73 32.24 2.41
CA ASP A 485 2.75 33.09 1.80
C ASP A 485 4.05 32.31 1.40
N THR A 486 3.91 31.01 1.06
CA THR A 486 5.02 30.12 0.69
C THR A 486 5.07 29.93 -0.83
N PRO A 487 6.29 29.96 -1.47
CA PRO A 487 6.43 29.61 -2.87
C PRO A 487 5.84 28.22 -3.16
N TRP A 488 5.24 28.07 -4.33
CA TRP A 488 4.49 26.85 -4.66
C TRP A 488 5.40 25.61 -4.71
N GLU A 489 6.64 25.72 -5.18
CA GLU A 489 7.61 24.62 -5.21
C GLU A 489 7.94 24.11 -3.81
N THR A 490 8.15 25.04 -2.86
CA THR A 490 8.41 24.71 -1.46
C THR A 490 7.17 24.07 -0.84
N PHE A 491 5.98 24.59 -1.13
CA PHE A 491 4.74 24.01 -0.61
C PHE A 491 4.52 22.59 -1.18
N LEU A 492 4.70 22.41 -2.49
CA LEU A 492 4.56 21.10 -3.14
C LEU A 492 5.55 20.08 -2.57
N HIS A 493 6.81 20.48 -2.37
CA HIS A 493 7.83 19.63 -1.76
C HIS A 493 7.44 19.25 -0.33
N THR A 494 7.11 20.24 0.51
CA THR A 494 6.69 20.02 1.91
C THR A 494 5.45 19.12 1.98
N ALA A 495 4.48 19.31 1.08
CA ALA A 495 3.28 18.50 1.02
C ALA A 495 3.58 17.02 0.71
N ARG A 496 4.50 16.74 -0.21
CA ARG A 496 4.94 15.37 -0.51
C ARG A 496 5.61 14.70 0.69
N GLU A 497 6.52 15.42 1.34
CA GLU A 497 7.22 14.92 2.53
C GLU A 497 6.25 14.66 3.70
N THR A 498 5.34 15.61 3.95
CA THR A 498 4.34 15.48 5.00
C THR A 498 3.34 14.36 4.70
N LEU A 499 2.93 14.19 3.44
CA LEU A 499 2.06 13.09 3.02
C LEU A 499 2.71 11.74 3.28
N ALA A 500 3.99 11.58 2.85
CA ALA A 500 4.72 10.34 3.09
C ALA A 500 4.81 10.02 4.58
N LEU A 501 5.09 11.04 5.41
CA LEU A 501 5.14 10.90 6.86
C LEU A 501 3.78 10.51 7.45
N CYS A 502 2.70 11.21 7.11
CA CYS A 502 1.34 10.94 7.59
C CYS A 502 0.90 9.52 7.21
N HIS A 503 1.11 9.10 5.97
CA HIS A 503 0.75 7.75 5.51
C HIS A 503 1.54 6.65 6.22
N ALA A 504 2.80 6.89 6.63
CA ALA A 504 3.56 5.94 7.44
C ALA A 504 2.92 5.71 8.84
N TYR A 505 2.14 6.68 9.32
CA TYR A 505 1.34 6.56 10.55
C TYR A 505 -0.12 6.16 10.29
N SER A 506 -0.51 5.92 9.03
CA SER A 506 -1.91 5.68 8.62
C SER A 506 -2.86 6.83 8.99
N VAL A 507 -2.38 8.06 8.94
CA VAL A 507 -3.12 9.29 9.23
C VAL A 507 -3.32 10.07 7.94
N PRO A 508 -4.54 10.59 7.65
CA PRO A 508 -4.79 11.38 6.45
C PRO A 508 -4.13 12.77 6.52
N LEU A 509 -3.66 13.24 5.34
CA LEU A 509 -3.18 14.59 5.14
C LEU A 509 -4.18 15.42 4.33
N LEU A 510 -4.58 16.54 4.88
CA LEU A 510 -5.37 17.57 4.19
C LEU A 510 -4.49 18.77 3.83
N ILE A 511 -4.72 19.35 2.67
CA ILE A 511 -4.01 20.57 2.24
C ILE A 511 -4.92 21.78 2.47
N ASN A 512 -4.40 22.79 3.16
CA ASN A 512 -5.16 24.03 3.40
C ASN A 512 -5.21 24.87 2.11
N ASP A 513 -6.40 25.32 1.69
CA ASP A 513 -6.72 26.22 0.57
C ASP A 513 -6.33 25.71 -0.84
N ARG A 514 -5.27 24.93 -1.02
CA ARG A 514 -4.58 24.65 -2.27
C ARG A 514 -5.00 23.31 -2.88
N VAL A 515 -6.09 23.31 -3.67
CA VAL A 515 -6.58 22.14 -4.41
C VAL A 515 -5.58 21.63 -5.43
N ASP A 516 -4.83 22.51 -6.07
CA ASP A 516 -3.76 22.15 -7.02
C ASP A 516 -2.63 21.35 -6.35
N ILE A 517 -2.19 21.73 -5.14
CA ILE A 517 -1.19 20.97 -4.37
C ILE A 517 -1.74 19.61 -3.97
N ALA A 518 -3.00 19.55 -3.50
CA ALA A 518 -3.64 18.27 -3.16
C ALA A 518 -3.71 17.34 -4.37
N LEU A 519 -4.09 17.85 -5.54
CA LEU A 519 -4.15 17.08 -6.78
C LEU A 519 -2.76 16.55 -7.21
N LEU A 520 -1.73 17.40 -7.18
CA LEU A 520 -0.37 17.06 -7.60
C LEU A 520 0.35 16.10 -6.66
N THR A 521 -0.04 16.07 -5.38
CA THR A 521 0.55 15.18 -4.38
C THR A 521 -0.24 13.90 -4.16
N GLY A 522 -1.53 13.89 -4.52
CA GLY A 522 -2.44 12.82 -4.15
C GLY A 522 -2.78 12.84 -2.64
N ALA A 523 -2.75 14.01 -2.01
CA ALA A 523 -3.16 14.16 -0.61
C ALA A 523 -4.62 13.73 -0.41
N ASP A 524 -4.97 13.32 0.82
CA ASP A 524 -6.26 12.72 1.14
C ASP A 524 -7.43 13.70 1.04
N GLY A 525 -7.14 15.00 0.97
CA GLY A 525 -8.16 16.02 0.76
C GLY A 525 -7.68 17.45 0.96
N VAL A 526 -8.66 18.34 1.13
CA VAL A 526 -8.43 19.78 1.32
C VAL A 526 -9.33 20.35 2.41
N HIS A 527 -8.86 21.41 3.04
CA HIS A 527 -9.70 22.30 3.85
C HIS A 527 -9.80 23.66 3.17
N LEU A 528 -11.02 24.13 2.90
CA LEU A 528 -11.30 25.34 2.14
C LEU A 528 -11.86 26.44 3.04
N GLY A 529 -11.43 27.65 2.80
CA GLY A 529 -12.07 28.84 3.34
C GLY A 529 -13.17 29.36 2.40
N GLN A 530 -13.96 30.33 2.87
CA GLN A 530 -15.09 30.92 2.14
C GLN A 530 -14.71 31.68 0.85
N ARG A 531 -13.41 31.93 0.61
CA ARG A 531 -12.92 32.68 -0.57
C ARG A 531 -12.08 31.82 -1.51
N ASP A 532 -11.89 30.58 -1.18
CA ASP A 532 -11.13 29.65 -1.99
C ASP A 532 -12.00 29.11 -3.14
N ILE A 533 -11.48 28.19 -3.91
CA ILE A 533 -12.25 27.50 -4.94
C ILE A 533 -13.51 26.87 -4.33
N SER A 534 -14.61 26.85 -5.07
CA SER A 534 -15.85 26.30 -4.56
C SER A 534 -15.72 24.80 -4.21
N PRO A 535 -16.39 24.32 -3.15
CA PRO A 535 -16.39 22.90 -2.82
C PRO A 535 -16.85 21.99 -3.99
N ALA A 536 -17.75 22.47 -4.82
CA ALA A 536 -18.21 21.73 -6.01
C ALA A 536 -17.11 21.55 -7.06
N GLU A 537 -16.31 22.59 -7.30
CA GLU A 537 -15.17 22.51 -8.22
C GLU A 537 -14.04 21.69 -7.61
N ALA A 538 -13.75 21.85 -6.31
CA ALA A 538 -12.77 21.02 -5.61
C ALA A 538 -13.15 19.53 -5.68
N ARG A 539 -14.44 19.21 -5.46
CA ARG A 539 -14.97 17.84 -5.61
C ARG A 539 -14.78 17.31 -7.03
N ARG A 540 -15.07 18.13 -8.04
CA ARG A 540 -14.90 17.76 -9.46
C ARG A 540 -13.44 17.46 -9.80
N LEU A 541 -12.50 18.21 -9.23
CA LEU A 541 -11.06 18.06 -9.49
C LEU A 541 -10.46 16.89 -8.71
N LEU A 542 -10.80 16.74 -7.44
CA LEU A 542 -10.19 15.75 -6.54
C LEU A 542 -10.94 14.41 -6.53
N GLY A 543 -12.16 14.36 -7.08
CA GLY A 543 -13.00 13.16 -7.10
C GLY A 543 -13.76 12.91 -5.78
N ASP A 544 -14.58 11.85 -5.77
CA ASP A 544 -15.55 11.58 -4.70
C ASP A 544 -14.92 11.09 -3.39
N TYR A 545 -13.66 10.64 -3.42
CA TYR A 545 -12.97 10.07 -2.26
C TYR A 545 -12.15 11.07 -1.47
N ALA A 546 -11.84 12.24 -2.03
CA ALA A 546 -11.11 13.27 -1.31
C ALA A 546 -11.95 13.83 -0.15
N LEU A 547 -11.33 14.04 0.99
CA LEU A 547 -11.95 14.73 2.12
C LEU A 547 -12.00 16.23 1.83
N ILE A 548 -13.17 16.81 1.78
CA ILE A 548 -13.34 18.26 1.58
C ILE A 548 -13.95 18.87 2.83
N GLY A 549 -13.19 19.71 3.51
CA GLY A 549 -13.64 20.51 4.63
C GLY A 549 -13.95 21.96 4.22
N LEU A 550 -14.87 22.59 4.91
CA LEU A 550 -15.21 23.99 4.69
C LEU A 550 -15.23 24.77 6.02
N THR A 551 -14.57 25.92 6.04
CA THR A 551 -14.66 26.86 7.18
C THR A 551 -16.05 27.49 7.24
N CYS A 552 -16.71 27.42 8.41
CA CYS A 552 -17.95 28.10 8.72
C CYS A 552 -17.75 29.02 9.94
N ASN A 553 -18.27 30.25 9.90
CA ASN A 553 -18.11 31.20 10.98
C ASN A 553 -19.46 31.67 11.57
N SER A 554 -20.57 31.26 10.97
CA SER A 554 -21.94 31.70 11.34
C SER A 554 -22.97 30.58 11.13
N ALA A 555 -24.17 30.74 11.65
CA ALA A 555 -25.29 29.84 11.40
C ALA A 555 -25.74 29.87 9.92
N GLU A 556 -25.56 30.99 9.23
CA GLU A 556 -25.84 31.12 7.80
C GLU A 556 -24.86 30.27 6.96
N ASP A 557 -23.55 30.32 7.28
CA ASP A 557 -22.55 29.45 6.64
C ASP A 557 -22.90 27.98 6.81
N LEU A 558 -23.34 27.56 8.01
CA LEU A 558 -23.75 26.16 8.28
C LEU A 558 -24.98 25.76 7.47
N THR A 559 -25.93 26.68 7.29
CA THR A 559 -27.13 26.44 6.47
C THR A 559 -26.74 26.19 5.02
N THR A 560 -25.84 27.00 4.49
CA THR A 560 -25.29 26.83 3.13
C THR A 560 -24.48 25.53 3.01
N ALA A 561 -23.65 25.21 4.00
CA ALA A 561 -22.79 24.03 4.01
C ALA A 561 -23.55 22.70 3.87
N ARG A 562 -24.82 22.64 4.35
CA ARG A 562 -25.67 21.45 4.23
C ARG A 562 -25.93 20.99 2.79
N THR A 563 -25.87 21.92 1.84
CA THR A 563 -26.18 21.65 0.42
C THR A 563 -24.93 21.45 -0.43
N LEU A 564 -23.73 21.64 0.14
CA LEU A 564 -22.48 21.55 -0.59
C LEU A 564 -21.87 20.12 -0.54
N PRO A 565 -21.11 19.70 -1.56
CA PRO A 565 -20.49 18.39 -1.61
C PRO A 565 -19.21 18.32 -0.75
N ILE A 566 -19.38 18.53 0.56
CA ILE A 566 -18.31 18.52 1.56
C ILE A 566 -18.47 17.35 2.54
N ASP A 567 -17.41 17.02 3.27
CA ASP A 567 -17.37 15.90 4.21
C ASP A 567 -17.42 16.37 5.67
N TYR A 568 -16.98 17.60 5.95
CA TYR A 568 -16.98 18.17 7.29
C TYR A 568 -16.92 19.69 7.26
N VAL A 569 -17.19 20.31 8.41
CA VAL A 569 -17.04 21.76 8.60
C VAL A 569 -16.07 22.08 9.73
N GLY A 570 -15.26 23.11 9.55
CA GLY A 570 -14.45 23.71 10.61
C GLY A 570 -15.13 24.98 11.12
N ILE A 571 -15.54 25.00 12.38
CA ILE A 571 -16.32 26.10 12.97
C ILE A 571 -15.45 26.91 13.92
N GLY A 572 -15.41 28.21 13.75
CA GLY A 572 -14.63 29.08 14.63
C GLY A 572 -14.58 30.56 14.22
N PRO A 573 -13.81 31.36 14.95
CA PRO A 573 -12.86 30.97 16.00
C PRO A 573 -13.53 30.73 17.37
N PHE A 574 -13.02 29.69 18.07
CA PHE A 574 -13.46 29.44 19.46
C PHE A 574 -13.01 30.55 20.42
N ARG A 575 -11.71 30.92 20.34
CA ARG A 575 -11.10 32.04 21.08
C ARG A 575 -10.29 32.91 20.12
N PHE A 576 -9.79 34.03 20.62
CA PHE A 576 -8.88 34.88 19.87
C PHE A 576 -7.66 34.08 19.38
N THR A 577 -7.29 34.27 18.11
CA THR A 577 -6.10 33.67 17.52
C THR A 577 -5.35 34.69 16.67
N SER A 578 -4.05 34.73 16.80
CA SER A 578 -3.16 35.56 15.97
C SER A 578 -2.88 35.00 14.59
N THR A 579 -3.29 33.75 14.33
CA THR A 579 -2.98 33.03 13.07
C THR A 579 -3.81 33.48 11.86
N LYS A 580 -4.91 34.23 12.06
CA LYS A 580 -5.70 34.83 10.97
C LYS A 580 -5.67 36.37 11.06
N LYS A 581 -5.30 37.02 9.94
CA LYS A 581 -5.24 38.50 9.84
C LYS A 581 -6.63 39.19 9.94
N LYS A 582 -7.72 38.50 9.58
CA LYS A 582 -9.12 38.95 9.72
C LYS A 582 -9.90 37.89 10.47
N LEU A 583 -10.21 38.16 11.73
CA LEU A 583 -10.94 37.25 12.60
C LEU A 583 -12.44 37.48 12.45
N ALA A 584 -13.21 36.41 12.29
CA ALA A 584 -14.64 36.41 12.48
C ALA A 584 -14.99 36.62 13.98
N PRO A 585 -16.23 36.92 14.34
CA PRO A 585 -16.63 37.01 15.74
C PRO A 585 -16.28 35.75 16.53
N ILE A 586 -15.75 35.94 17.73
CA ILE A 586 -15.39 34.83 18.64
C ILE A 586 -16.66 34.15 19.12
N LEU A 587 -16.75 32.83 18.96
CA LEU A 587 -17.93 32.06 19.33
C LEU A 587 -17.96 31.71 20.83
N GLY A 588 -16.86 31.27 21.40
CA GLY A 588 -16.84 30.72 22.75
C GLY A 588 -17.80 29.54 22.94
N LEU A 589 -17.99 29.06 24.15
CA LEU A 589 -18.93 27.97 24.44
C LEU A 589 -20.39 28.37 24.16
N GLU A 590 -20.76 29.59 24.45
CA GLU A 590 -22.14 30.10 24.22
C GLU A 590 -22.48 30.17 22.73
N GLY A 591 -21.53 30.63 21.88
CA GLY A 591 -21.73 30.64 20.44
C GLY A 591 -21.93 29.23 19.88
N TYR A 592 -21.15 28.25 20.31
CA TYR A 592 -21.36 26.83 19.89
C TYR A 592 -22.69 26.27 20.38
N ARG A 593 -23.12 26.59 21.60
CA ARG A 593 -24.43 26.18 22.13
C ARG A 593 -25.58 26.73 21.28
N ALA A 594 -25.47 27.98 20.83
CA ALA A 594 -26.46 28.61 19.98
C ALA A 594 -26.58 27.98 18.59
N LEU A 595 -25.51 27.32 18.08
CA LEU A 595 -25.48 26.66 16.77
C LEU A 595 -26.20 25.31 16.76
N GLN A 596 -26.57 24.72 17.91
CA GLN A 596 -27.30 23.46 18.04
C GLN A 596 -26.69 22.29 17.21
N LEU A 597 -25.39 22.08 17.32
CA LEU A 597 -24.60 21.20 16.46
C LEU A 597 -24.96 19.71 16.57
N HIS A 598 -25.66 19.27 17.61
CA HIS A 598 -26.17 17.91 17.72
C HIS A 598 -27.13 17.51 16.56
N ALA A 599 -27.80 18.50 15.97
CA ALA A 599 -28.71 18.30 14.84
C ALA A 599 -28.07 18.59 13.47
N PHE A 600 -26.78 18.91 13.44
CA PHE A 600 -26.07 19.19 12.19
C PHE A 600 -25.64 17.90 11.52
N PRO A 601 -25.93 17.70 10.20
CA PRO A 601 -25.76 16.39 9.54
C PRO A 601 -24.30 16.02 9.21
N LEU A 602 -23.36 16.96 9.28
CA LEU A 602 -21.95 16.73 8.95
C LEU A 602 -21.07 16.83 10.19
N PRO A 603 -19.93 16.11 10.23
CA PRO A 603 -18.93 16.28 11.28
C PRO A 603 -18.49 17.74 11.41
N ALA A 604 -18.56 18.30 12.61
CA ALA A 604 -18.20 19.68 12.92
C ALA A 604 -16.97 19.72 13.84
N TYR A 605 -15.93 20.44 13.44
CA TYR A 605 -14.71 20.62 14.22
C TYR A 605 -14.63 22.02 14.82
N ALA A 606 -14.33 22.12 16.11
CA ALA A 606 -13.98 23.39 16.72
C ALA A 606 -12.57 23.82 16.32
N ILE A 607 -12.38 25.07 15.92
CA ILE A 607 -11.07 25.64 15.58
C ILE A 607 -10.90 27.05 16.15
N GLY A 608 -9.65 27.45 16.38
CA GLY A 608 -9.25 28.77 16.85
C GLY A 608 -8.89 28.79 18.33
N SER A 609 -7.59 28.64 18.63
CA SER A 609 -7.02 28.56 19.98
C SER A 609 -7.71 27.54 20.90
N VAL A 610 -8.06 26.38 20.33
CA VAL A 610 -8.54 25.22 21.08
C VAL A 610 -7.35 24.53 21.73
N SER A 611 -7.52 24.09 22.99
CA SER A 611 -6.55 23.31 23.73
C SER A 611 -7.08 21.92 24.12
N PRO A 612 -6.23 20.96 24.51
CA PRO A 612 -6.69 19.64 24.93
C PRO A 612 -7.69 19.64 26.08
N GLU A 613 -7.63 20.63 26.97
CA GLU A 613 -8.52 20.79 28.12
C GLU A 613 -9.96 21.15 27.71
N ASP A 614 -10.14 21.76 26.53
CA ASP A 614 -11.44 22.17 26.02
C ASP A 614 -12.25 21.00 25.42
N ILE A 615 -11.59 19.88 25.12
CA ILE A 615 -12.18 18.79 24.34
C ILE A 615 -13.47 18.24 24.98
N PRO A 616 -13.56 17.97 26.30
CA PRO A 616 -14.78 17.43 26.90
C PRO A 616 -15.98 18.36 26.74
N ASP A 617 -15.79 19.67 26.96
CA ASP A 617 -16.85 20.67 26.87
C ASP A 617 -17.34 20.85 25.43
N LEU A 618 -16.40 20.87 24.46
CA LEU A 618 -16.73 20.98 23.04
C LEU A 618 -17.50 19.77 22.52
N TYR A 619 -17.11 18.56 22.93
CA TYR A 619 -17.85 17.34 22.58
C TYR A 619 -19.25 17.31 23.20
N ALA A 620 -19.41 17.80 24.42
CA ALA A 620 -20.71 17.92 25.07
C ALA A 620 -21.66 18.89 24.34
N LEU A 621 -21.14 19.82 23.53
CA LEU A 621 -21.92 20.75 22.70
C LEU A 621 -22.25 20.19 21.30
N GLY A 622 -21.92 18.95 21.01
CA GLY A 622 -22.23 18.28 19.74
C GLY A 622 -21.16 18.42 18.66
N LEU A 623 -19.98 18.95 19.00
CA LEU A 623 -18.85 18.95 18.07
C LEU A 623 -18.32 17.54 17.90
N TYR A 624 -18.06 17.18 16.64
CA TYR A 624 -17.49 15.87 16.30
C TYR A 624 -16.02 15.80 16.69
N GLY A 625 -15.27 16.89 16.45
CA GLY A 625 -13.86 16.93 16.65
C GLY A 625 -13.31 18.32 16.97
N VAL A 626 -12.00 18.38 17.12
CA VAL A 626 -11.25 19.62 17.39
C VAL A 626 -10.07 19.75 16.44
N ALA A 627 -9.78 20.99 16.02
CA ALA A 627 -8.59 21.34 15.24
C ALA A 627 -7.68 22.25 16.09
N MET A 628 -6.47 21.75 16.35
CA MET A 628 -5.48 22.37 17.23
C MET A 628 -4.16 22.59 16.49
N SER A 629 -3.40 23.58 16.91
CA SER A 629 -2.11 23.93 16.32
C SER A 629 -1.01 24.01 17.40
N SER A 630 -0.60 25.19 17.79
CA SER A 630 0.46 25.42 18.81
C SER A 630 0.18 24.78 20.17
N SER A 631 -1.08 24.74 20.59
CA SER A 631 -1.48 24.08 21.84
C SER A 631 -1.17 22.58 21.85
N LEU A 632 -1.36 21.92 20.68
CA LEU A 632 -1.08 20.49 20.54
C LEU A 632 0.44 20.21 20.55
N ILE A 633 1.24 21.08 19.90
CA ILE A 633 2.70 20.96 19.93
C ILE A 633 3.24 21.17 21.36
N HIS A 634 2.68 22.14 22.07
CA HIS A 634 3.05 22.37 23.48
C HIS A 634 2.78 21.13 24.33
N ALA A 635 1.57 20.57 24.24
CA ALA A 635 1.20 19.33 24.91
C ALA A 635 2.09 18.15 24.51
N ALA A 636 2.43 18.05 23.22
CA ALA A 636 3.32 16.99 22.72
C ALA A 636 4.74 17.11 23.28
N ARG A 637 5.30 18.31 23.39
CA ARG A 637 6.62 18.54 23.99
C ARG A 637 6.65 18.19 25.46
N LEU A 638 5.65 18.63 26.25
CA LEU A 638 5.53 18.23 27.65
C LEU A 638 5.45 16.71 27.81
N ALA A 639 4.63 16.04 27.01
CA ALA A 639 4.50 14.59 27.05
C ALA A 639 5.76 13.84 26.60
N ALA A 640 6.62 14.47 25.79
CA ALA A 640 7.90 13.91 25.39
C ALA A 640 8.97 14.04 26.49
N ASP A 641 8.96 15.16 27.22
CA ASP A 641 9.89 15.44 28.33
C ASP A 641 9.59 14.59 29.57
N ASP A 642 8.32 14.22 29.81
CA ASP A 642 7.87 13.38 30.92
C ASP A 642 8.10 11.87 30.71
N ARG A 643 8.62 11.45 29.55
CA ARG A 643 8.94 10.03 29.29
C ARG A 643 10.40 9.74 29.66
N PRO A 644 10.66 8.88 30.68
CA PRO A 644 12.00 8.49 31.11
C PRO A 644 12.77 7.68 30.04
#